data_945c393bf5b8637b7140904c8104fb0c
#
_entry.id   945c393bf5b8637b7140904c8104fb0c
#
_cell.length_a   1.000
_cell.length_b   1.000
_cell.length_c   1.000
_cell.angle_alpha   90.00
_cell.angle_beta   90.00
_cell.angle_gamma   90.00
#
_symmetry.space_group_name_H-M   'P 1'
#
loop_
_entity.id
_entity.type
_entity.pdbx_description
1 polymer ?
#
loop_
_entity_poly.entity_id
_entity_poly.type
_entity_poly.pdbx_seq_one_letter_code
_entity_poly.pdbx_strand_id
1 'polypeptide(L)'
;MSIYKGIDFDDTLSAVVRHMDPVQDYRETLQSLQAVWDNLTLLGQLSGSGTDMSETRQAFAALTADLLNRLGIEIRNKAVQALKSKAQVAVDIMVRNLFERTADIGFLAQDDDIRGFARCMRDLLARGEDTQCCTGHRQRIEQRFREYVRKYSVYHDIILLGTDGRVLAQLDASNPVRQSADPLVREALETPEAYVEVFRRSDLLAEPRPGLIYAYRVTEEDGTPLAVLCLCFRFENETRRIFANLGKPRDRTVLALLDADGGVIASSDPYHLPVGAPMERVLEGDWGVVLFGGREYLATTRPTQGYQGYMGPGWMGHAMVPIEHAFAHQGADRLAALPAGVMAAVMKSPTLFSEELRNIPRQAEQIQRALNRSVWNGNVRQSSSEVPANTSFSKVLLWEIGNTGLKTTDVFERSIGNLNETVVSSILDDTRFLASLAIDIMDRNLYERANDCRWWALNASLARQLGRLAEAPDEARAAITRVLEAINALYTVYDNLVVFDAAGTVVAVSNPHYGECIGHAVGEEWVRRCLAPADTQSYVVSAFAPTPLYHGRHTYIYAAAIADTDAGHGGTCGGIGIVFDAEPQFRAMLQDALPRNARGEIMPGSFAVFADRGRRVIASTDARYPIGTELPLPEALFQLANGTDSATIHALDGCYHAVGARMSAGYREFKSADDAYHNDVAALVFVPLGAVPAAGEVPAGEPGLVRLPRLRQTGAPGGSTEIATFFIGDEWLGIVSAHVLEAVDATGITSVPGLPDHVQGVFMYQDRPLLVLDLKAHLRLRRPVDAAGYRQIVVVRGRGKEPFGILVHRLGEIPEVANSRIDPVNLLYQSEAALAEHVVRPDTANDGHGILIVLSPERIVARLLGGSTALAEPALALRALAGVVLE
;
A
#
# COMPACT_ATOMS: atom_id res chain seq x y z
N MET A 1 19.41 -8.64 21.19
CA MET A 1 19.94 -7.40 20.59
C MET A 1 21.35 -7.64 20.06
N SER A 2 21.58 -7.36 18.80
CA SER A 2 22.87 -7.60 18.16
C SER A 2 23.61 -6.28 17.93
N ILE A 3 24.85 -6.19 18.39
CA ILE A 3 25.67 -4.98 18.19
C ILE A 3 26.29 -5.02 16.80
N TYR A 4 25.90 -4.06 15.95
CA TYR A 4 26.50 -3.86 14.65
C TYR A 4 27.14 -2.48 14.55
N LYS A 5 28.47 -2.44 14.35
CA LYS A 5 29.26 -1.19 14.24
C LYS A 5 28.97 -0.18 15.37
N GLY A 6 28.84 -0.65 16.61
CA GLY A 6 28.67 0.17 17.81
C GLY A 6 27.22 0.59 18.12
N ILE A 7 26.24 0.17 17.34
CA ILE A 7 24.82 0.40 17.59
C ILE A 7 24.15 -0.93 17.90
N ASP A 8 23.26 -0.92 18.89
CA ASP A 8 22.47 -2.06 19.30
C ASP A 8 21.19 -2.12 18.45
N PHE A 9 21.12 -3.11 17.54
CA PHE A 9 19.99 -3.34 16.66
C PHE A 9 19.09 -4.46 17.20
N ASP A 10 17.82 -4.38 16.84
CA ASP A 10 16.84 -5.44 17.05
C ASP A 10 17.33 -6.76 16.43
N ASP A 11 17.12 -7.89 17.11
CA ASP A 11 17.59 -9.20 16.65
C ASP A 11 17.06 -9.55 15.25
N THR A 12 15.88 -9.07 14.91
CA THR A 12 15.26 -9.29 13.60
C THR A 12 15.93 -8.53 12.46
N LEU A 13 16.82 -7.56 12.77
CA LEU A 13 17.60 -6.83 11.78
C LEU A 13 19.02 -7.39 11.60
N SER A 14 19.47 -8.24 12.53
CA SER A 14 20.87 -8.70 12.60
C SER A 14 21.40 -9.30 11.29
N ALA A 15 20.56 -10.07 10.58
CA ALA A 15 20.93 -10.71 9.33
C ALA A 15 20.93 -9.76 8.11
N VAL A 16 20.15 -8.65 8.16
CA VAL A 16 19.84 -7.85 6.98
C VAL A 16 20.36 -6.41 7.04
N VAL A 17 20.61 -5.87 8.25
CA VAL A 17 20.99 -4.45 8.43
C VAL A 17 22.25 -4.05 7.67
N ARG A 18 23.19 -4.98 7.48
CA ARG A 18 24.42 -4.76 6.71
C ARG A 18 24.20 -4.45 5.23
N HIS A 19 23.01 -4.79 4.71
CA HIS A 19 22.63 -4.61 3.31
C HIS A 19 21.65 -3.44 3.09
N MET A 20 21.37 -2.68 4.17
CA MET A 20 20.43 -1.54 4.12
C MET A 20 21.23 -0.24 3.95
N ASP A 21 21.59 0.12 2.71
CA ASP A 21 22.36 1.32 2.40
C ASP A 21 21.84 2.59 3.10
N PRO A 22 20.50 2.89 3.09
CA PRO A 22 20.00 4.08 3.77
C PRO A 22 20.29 4.10 5.29
N VAL A 23 20.16 2.95 5.95
CA VAL A 23 20.46 2.82 7.38
C VAL A 23 21.96 3.02 7.63
N GLN A 24 22.81 2.52 6.72
CA GLN A 24 24.26 2.67 6.83
C GLN A 24 24.69 4.12 6.65
N ASP A 25 24.16 4.83 5.66
CA ASP A 25 24.47 6.23 5.37
C ASP A 25 24.10 7.14 6.55
N TYR A 26 22.89 6.98 7.10
CA TYR A 26 22.49 7.73 8.29
C TYR A 26 23.30 7.36 9.52
N ARG A 27 23.61 6.08 9.71
CA ARG A 27 24.47 5.63 10.81
C ARG A 27 25.85 6.33 10.74
N GLU A 28 26.50 6.34 9.58
CA GLU A 28 27.83 6.96 9.40
C GLU A 28 27.77 8.47 9.68
N THR A 29 26.75 9.13 9.18
CA THR A 29 26.54 10.57 9.41
C THR A 29 26.32 10.86 10.89
N LEU A 30 25.43 10.13 11.56
CA LEU A 30 25.10 10.34 12.97
C LEU A 30 26.26 9.94 13.90
N GLN A 31 27.01 8.90 13.58
CA GLN A 31 28.25 8.55 14.33
C GLN A 31 29.36 9.60 14.20
N SER A 32 29.49 10.22 13.02
CA SER A 32 30.43 11.33 12.85
C SER A 32 30.07 12.53 13.72
N LEU A 33 28.76 12.85 13.81
CA LEU A 33 28.25 13.89 14.69
C LEU A 33 28.42 13.52 16.17
N GLN A 34 28.21 12.26 16.53
CA GLN A 34 28.45 11.78 17.90
C GLN A 34 29.92 11.94 18.33
N ALA A 35 30.88 11.66 17.45
CA ALA A 35 32.26 11.88 17.71
C ALA A 35 32.60 13.38 17.95
N VAL A 36 31.93 14.29 17.23
CA VAL A 36 32.02 15.73 17.49
C VAL A 36 31.48 16.06 18.88
N TRP A 37 30.33 15.49 19.26
CA TRP A 37 29.73 15.65 20.59
C TRP A 37 30.63 15.16 21.71
N ASP A 38 31.30 14.02 21.54
CA ASP A 38 32.27 13.48 22.52
C ASP A 38 33.45 14.44 22.73
N ASN A 39 33.99 15.00 21.64
CA ASN A 39 35.07 15.98 21.69
C ASN A 39 34.61 17.29 22.35
N LEU A 40 33.43 17.80 22.01
CA LEU A 40 32.90 19.04 22.59
C LEU A 40 32.62 18.88 24.09
N THR A 41 32.11 17.72 24.51
CA THR A 41 31.85 17.42 25.93
C THR A 41 33.18 17.40 26.70
N LEU A 42 34.22 16.76 26.17
CA LEU A 42 35.54 16.71 26.77
C LEU A 42 36.14 18.13 26.90
N LEU A 43 36.08 18.91 25.82
CA LEU A 43 36.59 20.30 25.82
C LEU A 43 35.77 21.16 26.78
N GLY A 44 34.48 20.99 26.93
CA GLY A 44 33.62 21.69 27.88
C GLY A 44 34.04 21.42 29.33
N GLN A 45 34.33 20.15 29.66
CA GLN A 45 34.83 19.75 30.97
C GLN A 45 36.23 20.34 31.27
N LEU A 46 37.13 20.29 30.30
CA LEU A 46 38.47 20.81 30.45
C LEU A 46 38.55 22.35 30.56
N SER A 47 37.64 23.07 29.89
CA SER A 47 37.55 24.53 29.89
C SER A 47 36.93 25.12 31.14
N GLY A 48 36.36 24.32 32.02
CA GLY A 48 35.65 24.79 33.21
C GLY A 48 34.41 25.65 32.90
N SER A 49 33.83 25.49 31.69
CA SER A 49 32.64 26.27 31.25
C SER A 49 31.40 25.99 32.04
N GLY A 50 31.42 24.98 32.95
CA GLY A 50 30.31 24.59 33.80
C GLY A 50 29.07 24.05 33.04
N THR A 51 29.19 23.73 31.75
CA THR A 51 28.14 23.12 30.94
C THR A 51 28.33 21.60 30.94
N ASP A 52 27.52 20.89 31.72
CA ASP A 52 27.46 19.43 31.63
C ASP A 52 26.55 19.03 30.45
N MET A 53 27.17 18.41 29.45
CA MET A 53 26.51 17.97 28.20
C MET A 53 26.22 16.47 28.18
N SER A 54 26.51 15.76 29.29
CA SER A 54 26.44 14.30 29.34
C SER A 54 25.01 13.77 29.09
N GLU A 55 23.99 14.39 29.67
CA GLU A 55 22.60 14.03 29.46
C GLU A 55 22.17 14.25 28.00
N THR A 56 22.49 15.40 27.41
CA THR A 56 22.17 15.73 26.02
C THR A 56 22.82 14.74 25.05
N ARG A 57 24.08 14.40 25.29
CA ARG A 57 24.84 13.42 24.52
C ARG A 57 24.18 12.02 24.58
N GLN A 58 23.80 11.57 25.78
CA GLN A 58 23.14 10.28 25.98
C GLN A 58 21.78 10.26 25.30
N ALA A 59 21.02 11.34 25.39
CA ALA A 59 19.72 11.47 24.74
C ALA A 59 19.83 11.39 23.21
N PHE A 60 20.84 12.07 22.61
CA PHE A 60 21.10 11.95 21.17
C PHE A 60 21.55 10.54 20.77
N ALA A 61 22.40 9.89 21.56
CA ALA A 61 22.83 8.53 21.28
C ALA A 61 21.64 7.54 21.32
N ALA A 62 20.79 7.67 22.34
CA ALA A 62 19.59 6.85 22.46
C ALA A 62 18.61 7.09 21.30
N LEU A 63 18.37 8.36 20.94
CA LEU A 63 17.49 8.73 19.82
C LEU A 63 18.06 8.25 18.48
N THR A 64 19.39 8.30 18.30
CA THR A 64 20.07 7.75 17.12
C THR A 64 19.83 6.24 16.99
N ALA A 65 20.02 5.49 18.05
CA ALA A 65 19.80 4.05 18.05
C ALA A 65 18.32 3.72 17.76
N ASP A 66 17.38 4.44 18.37
CA ASP A 66 15.96 4.24 18.12
C ASP A 66 15.57 4.57 16.68
N LEU A 67 16.01 5.70 16.13
CA LEU A 67 15.79 6.06 14.73
C LEU A 67 16.28 4.97 13.77
N LEU A 68 17.53 4.53 13.92
CA LEU A 68 18.14 3.55 13.01
C LEU A 68 17.47 2.18 13.10
N ASN A 69 17.04 1.77 14.31
CA ASN A 69 16.26 0.56 14.50
C ASN A 69 14.90 0.66 13.81
N ARG A 70 14.14 1.74 14.03
CA ARG A 70 12.84 1.95 13.43
C ARG A 70 12.90 2.04 11.92
N LEU A 71 13.88 2.80 11.41
CA LEU A 71 14.14 2.89 9.97
C LEU A 71 14.43 1.51 9.36
N GLY A 72 15.31 0.73 10.00
CA GLY A 72 15.62 -0.63 9.55
C GLY A 72 14.42 -1.57 9.54
N ILE A 73 13.59 -1.53 10.60
CA ILE A 73 12.36 -2.32 10.70
C ILE A 73 11.39 -1.94 9.58
N GLU A 74 11.17 -0.65 9.33
CA GLU A 74 10.26 -0.19 8.27
C GLU A 74 10.74 -0.57 6.87
N ILE A 75 12.02 -0.40 6.57
CA ILE A 75 12.60 -0.80 5.27
C ILE A 75 12.46 -2.31 5.06
N ARG A 76 12.78 -3.11 6.09
CA ARG A 76 12.61 -4.57 6.04
C ARG A 76 11.15 -4.96 5.82
N ASN A 77 10.23 -4.40 6.61
CA ASN A 77 8.82 -4.74 6.54
C ASN A 77 8.26 -4.48 5.14
N LYS A 78 8.66 -3.40 4.50
CA LYS A 78 8.25 -3.07 3.12
C LYS A 78 8.79 -4.06 2.10
N ALA A 79 10.08 -4.37 2.16
CA ALA A 79 10.67 -5.35 1.25
C ALA A 79 10.00 -6.72 1.40
N VAL A 80 9.75 -7.15 2.64
CA VAL A 80 9.06 -8.40 2.95
C VAL A 80 7.62 -8.37 2.44
N GLN A 81 6.87 -7.28 2.69
CA GLN A 81 5.49 -7.17 2.24
C GLN A 81 5.35 -7.23 0.72
N ALA A 82 6.26 -6.58 -0.01
CA ALA A 82 6.28 -6.66 -1.47
C ALA A 82 6.53 -8.09 -1.98
N LEU A 83 7.44 -8.84 -1.36
CA LEU A 83 7.69 -10.24 -1.70
C LEU A 83 6.50 -11.13 -1.35
N LYS A 84 5.92 -10.96 -0.15
CA LYS A 84 4.72 -11.71 0.29
C LYS A 84 3.56 -11.53 -0.68
N SER A 85 3.29 -10.28 -1.07
CA SER A 85 2.22 -9.96 -2.00
C SER A 85 2.41 -10.67 -3.34
N LYS A 86 3.62 -10.63 -3.91
CA LYS A 86 3.93 -11.31 -5.17
C LYS A 86 3.81 -12.83 -5.07
N ALA A 87 4.35 -13.44 -4.00
CA ALA A 87 4.27 -14.88 -3.78
C ALA A 87 2.82 -15.36 -3.64
N GLN A 88 2.02 -14.63 -2.84
CA GLN A 88 0.62 -14.94 -2.63
C GLN A 88 -0.19 -14.83 -3.92
N VAL A 89 -0.06 -13.70 -4.62
CA VAL A 89 -0.77 -13.46 -5.87
C VAL A 89 -0.40 -14.49 -6.94
N ALA A 90 0.88 -14.89 -7.03
CA ALA A 90 1.32 -15.88 -8.01
C ALA A 90 0.61 -17.24 -7.84
N VAL A 91 0.51 -17.73 -6.61
CA VAL A 91 -0.15 -19.03 -6.35
C VAL A 91 -1.67 -18.91 -6.44
N ASP A 92 -2.28 -17.81 -5.95
CA ASP A 92 -3.73 -17.66 -5.95
C ASP A 92 -4.30 -17.45 -7.37
N ILE A 93 -3.60 -16.72 -8.25
CA ILE A 93 -3.97 -16.65 -9.68
C ILE A 93 -3.87 -18.03 -10.31
N MET A 94 -2.80 -18.78 -10.02
CA MET A 94 -2.66 -20.14 -10.56
C MET A 94 -3.81 -21.03 -10.12
N VAL A 95 -4.13 -21.08 -8.83
CA VAL A 95 -5.21 -21.89 -8.28
C VAL A 95 -6.57 -21.50 -8.87
N ARG A 96 -6.84 -20.21 -9.02
CA ARG A 96 -8.05 -19.73 -9.71
C ARG A 96 -8.12 -20.21 -11.15
N ASN A 97 -6.99 -20.17 -11.88
CA ASN A 97 -6.91 -20.65 -13.26
C ASN A 97 -7.16 -22.15 -13.36
N LEU A 98 -6.65 -22.91 -12.40
CA LEU A 98 -6.83 -24.35 -12.36
C LEU A 98 -8.27 -24.73 -12.01
N PHE A 99 -8.96 -23.96 -11.15
CA PHE A 99 -10.37 -24.16 -10.81
C PHE A 99 -11.27 -24.15 -12.05
N GLU A 100 -11.09 -23.19 -12.96
CA GLU A 100 -11.87 -23.16 -14.21
C GLU A 100 -11.67 -24.44 -15.04
N ARG A 101 -10.47 -25.05 -15.01
CA ARG A 101 -10.18 -26.31 -15.74
C ARG A 101 -10.96 -27.50 -15.20
N THR A 102 -11.31 -27.48 -13.92
CA THR A 102 -12.14 -28.56 -13.32
C THR A 102 -13.55 -28.57 -13.87
N ALA A 103 -14.14 -27.42 -14.16
CA ALA A 103 -15.42 -27.30 -14.83
C ALA A 103 -15.33 -27.68 -16.31
N ASP A 104 -14.29 -27.25 -17.01
CA ASP A 104 -14.05 -27.53 -18.44
C ASP A 104 -14.08 -29.03 -18.74
N ILE A 105 -13.32 -29.82 -17.95
CA ILE A 105 -13.22 -31.27 -18.20
C ILE A 105 -14.54 -31.97 -17.89
N GLY A 106 -15.24 -31.54 -16.83
CA GLY A 106 -16.55 -32.11 -16.47
C GLY A 106 -17.58 -31.90 -17.56
N PHE A 107 -17.63 -30.69 -18.10
CA PHE A 107 -18.55 -30.35 -19.18
C PHE A 107 -18.20 -31.09 -20.49
N LEU A 108 -16.92 -31.13 -20.88
CA LEU A 108 -16.51 -31.81 -22.11
C LEU A 108 -16.72 -33.34 -22.04
N ALA A 109 -16.55 -33.94 -20.86
CA ALA A 109 -16.80 -35.37 -20.65
C ALA A 109 -18.29 -35.76 -20.73
N GLN A 110 -19.20 -34.81 -20.56
CA GLN A 110 -20.65 -35.01 -20.66
C GLN A 110 -21.20 -34.71 -22.08
N ASP A 111 -20.34 -34.35 -23.04
CA ASP A 111 -20.74 -34.09 -24.41
C ASP A 111 -21.32 -35.37 -25.07
N ASP A 112 -22.54 -35.24 -25.66
CA ASP A 112 -23.27 -36.35 -26.25
C ASP A 112 -22.53 -37.05 -27.39
N ASP A 113 -21.77 -36.27 -28.19
CA ASP A 113 -21.00 -36.81 -29.31
C ASP A 113 -19.85 -37.66 -28.80
N ILE A 114 -19.14 -37.18 -27.73
CA ILE A 114 -18.03 -37.92 -27.08
C ILE A 114 -18.56 -39.21 -26.43
N ARG A 115 -19.66 -39.12 -25.68
CA ARG A 115 -20.29 -40.28 -25.04
C ARG A 115 -20.76 -41.28 -26.08
N GLY A 116 -21.45 -40.86 -27.15
CA GLY A 116 -21.90 -41.66 -28.23
C GLY A 116 -20.76 -42.39 -28.96
N PHE A 117 -19.69 -41.69 -29.22
CA PHE A 117 -18.46 -42.28 -29.82
C PHE A 117 -17.80 -43.29 -28.88
N ALA A 118 -17.62 -42.94 -27.60
CA ALA A 118 -17.01 -43.84 -26.61
C ALA A 118 -17.82 -45.17 -26.48
N ARG A 119 -19.14 -45.06 -26.45
CA ARG A 119 -20.09 -46.20 -26.44
C ARG A 119 -19.91 -47.09 -27.69
N CYS A 120 -19.91 -46.48 -28.85
CA CYS A 120 -19.72 -47.19 -30.11
C CYS A 120 -18.38 -47.92 -30.13
N MET A 121 -17.30 -47.32 -29.72
CA MET A 121 -15.95 -47.91 -29.64
C MET A 121 -15.89 -49.03 -28.62
N ARG A 122 -16.47 -48.90 -27.43
CA ARG A 122 -16.53 -49.96 -26.43
C ARG A 122 -17.24 -51.17 -26.98
N ASP A 123 -18.40 -50.98 -27.60
CA ASP A 123 -19.24 -52.07 -28.10
C ASP A 123 -18.58 -52.84 -29.26
N LEU A 124 -17.88 -52.16 -30.17
CA LEU A 124 -17.09 -52.77 -31.25
C LEU A 124 -15.90 -53.56 -30.72
N LEU A 125 -15.15 -52.97 -29.79
CA LEU A 125 -14.00 -53.62 -29.17
C LEU A 125 -14.41 -54.88 -28.39
N ALA A 126 -15.54 -54.83 -27.68
CA ALA A 126 -16.13 -56.00 -26.98
C ALA A 126 -16.53 -57.15 -27.92
N ARG A 127 -16.93 -56.85 -29.16
CA ARG A 127 -17.26 -57.83 -30.19
C ARG A 127 -16.04 -58.30 -31.00
N GLY A 128 -14.87 -57.68 -30.82
CA GLY A 128 -13.68 -57.94 -31.62
C GLY A 128 -13.80 -57.49 -33.07
N GLU A 129 -14.70 -56.57 -33.37
CA GLU A 129 -14.97 -56.05 -34.71
C GLU A 129 -13.95 -54.97 -35.11
N ASP A 130 -13.79 -54.79 -36.45
CA ASP A 130 -12.84 -53.79 -36.98
C ASP A 130 -13.37 -52.37 -36.69
N THR A 131 -12.50 -51.57 -36.04
CA THR A 131 -12.80 -50.18 -35.69
C THR A 131 -12.69 -49.21 -36.87
N GLN A 132 -12.25 -49.69 -38.07
CA GLN A 132 -12.15 -48.86 -39.28
C GLN A 132 -13.48 -48.26 -39.72
N CYS A 133 -14.60 -48.93 -39.43
CA CYS A 133 -15.96 -48.39 -39.70
C CYS A 133 -16.24 -47.09 -38.92
N CYS A 134 -15.54 -46.82 -37.79
CA CYS A 134 -15.70 -45.64 -36.97
C CYS A 134 -14.77 -44.47 -37.35
N THR A 135 -14.00 -44.59 -38.44
CA THR A 135 -13.04 -43.57 -38.84
C THR A 135 -13.69 -42.19 -39.02
N GLY A 136 -14.87 -42.14 -39.63
CA GLY A 136 -15.64 -40.91 -39.81
C GLY A 136 -16.12 -40.29 -38.46
N HIS A 137 -16.49 -41.16 -37.50
CA HIS A 137 -16.85 -40.72 -36.16
C HIS A 137 -15.65 -40.20 -35.38
N ARG A 138 -14.51 -40.89 -35.48
CA ARG A 138 -13.23 -40.43 -34.89
C ARG A 138 -12.86 -39.07 -35.44
N GLN A 139 -12.89 -38.84 -36.74
CA GLN A 139 -12.57 -37.55 -37.38
C GLN A 139 -13.50 -36.46 -36.87
N ARG A 140 -14.77 -36.78 -36.64
CA ARG A 140 -15.74 -35.81 -36.08
C ARG A 140 -15.38 -35.41 -34.64
N ILE A 141 -14.99 -36.36 -33.80
CA ILE A 141 -14.54 -36.10 -32.43
C ILE A 141 -13.25 -35.27 -32.44
N GLU A 142 -12.27 -35.65 -33.27
CA GLU A 142 -11.03 -34.88 -33.40
C GLU A 142 -11.30 -33.43 -33.90
N GLN A 143 -12.27 -33.25 -34.81
CA GLN A 143 -12.71 -31.92 -35.24
C GLN A 143 -13.37 -31.15 -34.07
N ARG A 144 -14.17 -31.84 -33.23
CA ARG A 144 -14.77 -31.28 -32.02
C ARG A 144 -13.70 -30.81 -31.03
N PHE A 145 -12.63 -31.61 -30.82
CA PHE A 145 -11.48 -31.21 -30.01
C PHE A 145 -10.75 -29.98 -30.57
N ARG A 146 -10.56 -29.92 -31.90
CA ARG A 146 -9.98 -28.73 -32.54
C ARG A 146 -10.83 -27.49 -32.33
N GLU A 147 -12.16 -27.63 -32.47
CA GLU A 147 -13.09 -26.54 -32.26
C GLU A 147 -13.12 -26.07 -30.79
N TYR A 148 -12.99 -27.00 -29.83
CA TYR A 148 -12.86 -26.69 -28.42
C TYR A 148 -11.59 -25.89 -28.14
N VAL A 149 -10.43 -26.37 -28.58
CA VAL A 149 -9.14 -25.70 -28.34
C VAL A 149 -9.02 -24.35 -29.05
N ARG A 150 -9.75 -24.13 -30.13
CA ARG A 150 -9.88 -22.80 -30.74
C ARG A 150 -10.52 -21.77 -29.80
N LYS A 151 -11.35 -22.21 -28.85
CA LYS A 151 -11.97 -21.36 -27.83
C LYS A 151 -11.14 -21.34 -26.54
N TYR A 152 -10.71 -22.50 -26.08
CA TYR A 152 -9.93 -22.70 -24.86
C TYR A 152 -8.49 -23.11 -25.22
N SER A 153 -7.70 -22.14 -25.61
CA SER A 153 -6.35 -22.35 -26.16
C SER A 153 -5.31 -22.79 -25.10
N VAL A 154 -5.73 -22.94 -23.86
CA VAL A 154 -4.88 -23.39 -22.74
C VAL A 154 -4.51 -24.86 -22.78
N TYR A 155 -5.12 -25.65 -23.66
CA TYR A 155 -4.81 -27.08 -23.81
C TYR A 155 -3.92 -27.30 -25.05
N HIS A 156 -2.90 -28.13 -24.91
CA HIS A 156 -2.07 -28.52 -26.05
C HIS A 156 -2.50 -29.84 -26.65
N ASP A 157 -3.13 -30.73 -25.86
CA ASP A 157 -3.71 -31.96 -26.33
C ASP A 157 -5.00 -32.33 -25.56
N ILE A 158 -5.90 -33.00 -26.20
CA ILE A 158 -7.11 -33.64 -25.65
C ILE A 158 -7.10 -35.08 -26.11
N ILE A 159 -7.11 -36.03 -25.18
CA ILE A 159 -7.00 -37.46 -25.46
C ILE A 159 -8.19 -38.17 -24.85
N LEU A 160 -8.93 -38.94 -25.66
CA LEU A 160 -9.96 -39.86 -25.20
C LEU A 160 -9.38 -41.27 -25.18
N LEU A 161 -9.36 -41.88 -24.01
CA LEU A 161 -8.82 -43.21 -23.76
C LEU A 161 -9.93 -44.21 -23.48
N GLY A 162 -9.81 -45.43 -24.00
CA GLY A 162 -10.62 -46.56 -23.54
C GLY A 162 -10.31 -46.92 -22.09
N THR A 163 -11.15 -47.69 -21.46
CA THR A 163 -10.95 -48.19 -20.09
C THR A 163 -9.71 -49.06 -19.95
N ASP A 164 -9.18 -49.58 -21.07
CA ASP A 164 -7.92 -50.33 -21.18
C ASP A 164 -6.70 -49.45 -21.46
N GLY A 165 -6.86 -48.12 -21.55
CA GLY A 165 -5.81 -47.17 -21.85
C GLY A 165 -5.51 -47.01 -23.35
N ARG A 166 -6.26 -47.62 -24.24
CA ARG A 166 -6.14 -47.42 -25.69
C ARG A 166 -6.58 -46.05 -26.11
N VAL A 167 -5.82 -45.36 -26.96
CA VAL A 167 -6.24 -44.06 -27.51
C VAL A 167 -7.35 -44.26 -28.53
N LEU A 168 -8.54 -43.72 -28.23
CA LEU A 168 -9.69 -43.73 -29.10
C LEU A 168 -9.69 -42.56 -30.07
N ALA A 169 -9.40 -41.37 -29.57
CA ALA A 169 -9.24 -40.15 -30.35
C ALA A 169 -8.24 -39.20 -29.64
N GLN A 170 -7.53 -38.38 -30.39
CA GLN A 170 -6.61 -37.38 -29.85
C GLN A 170 -6.54 -36.12 -30.75
N LEU A 171 -6.26 -34.98 -30.13
CA LEU A 171 -6.18 -33.71 -30.81
C LEU A 171 -4.85 -33.57 -31.58
N ASP A 172 -3.74 -33.87 -30.91
CA ASP A 172 -2.41 -33.77 -31.49
C ASP A 172 -2.05 -35.05 -32.25
N ALA A 173 -2.21 -35.02 -33.56
CA ALA A 173 -1.86 -36.14 -34.40
C ALA A 173 -0.36 -36.50 -34.38
N SER A 174 0.51 -35.61 -33.94
CA SER A 174 1.97 -35.84 -33.83
C SER A 174 2.34 -36.58 -32.55
N ASN A 175 1.47 -36.65 -31.58
CA ASN A 175 1.67 -37.38 -30.34
C ASN A 175 1.67 -38.89 -30.66
N PRO A 176 2.78 -39.63 -30.42
CA PRO A 176 2.91 -40.99 -30.86
C PRO A 176 2.16 -42.02 -29.99
N VAL A 177 1.58 -41.61 -28.87
CA VAL A 177 0.89 -42.52 -27.95
C VAL A 177 -0.29 -43.20 -28.64
N ARG A 178 -0.40 -44.53 -28.50
CA ARG A 178 -1.50 -45.34 -28.99
C ARG A 178 -2.15 -46.17 -27.88
N GLN A 179 -1.39 -46.48 -26.87
CA GLN A 179 -1.74 -47.24 -25.68
C GLN A 179 -1.01 -46.57 -24.52
N SER A 180 -1.72 -46.04 -23.54
CA SER A 180 -1.12 -45.46 -22.33
C SER A 180 -0.98 -46.53 -21.26
N ALA A 181 0.18 -46.55 -20.61
CA ALA A 181 0.46 -47.30 -19.42
C ALA A 181 0.42 -46.45 -18.14
N ASP A 182 0.07 -45.17 -18.25
CA ASP A 182 -0.01 -44.26 -17.11
C ASP A 182 -1.06 -44.74 -16.09
N PRO A 183 -0.75 -44.77 -14.79
CA PRO A 183 -1.70 -45.09 -13.73
C PRO A 183 -2.97 -44.20 -13.74
N LEU A 184 -2.91 -43.03 -14.37
CA LEU A 184 -3.99 -42.03 -14.46
C LEU A 184 -5.30 -42.65 -14.97
N VAL A 185 -5.22 -43.61 -15.92
CA VAL A 185 -6.43 -44.28 -16.46
C VAL A 185 -7.17 -45.01 -15.33
N ARG A 186 -6.43 -45.77 -14.53
CA ARG A 186 -6.99 -46.53 -13.40
C ARG A 186 -7.45 -45.57 -12.29
N GLU A 187 -6.62 -44.58 -11.97
CA GLU A 187 -6.92 -43.56 -10.98
C GLU A 187 -8.25 -42.85 -11.32
N ALA A 188 -8.48 -42.47 -12.59
CA ALA A 188 -9.70 -41.82 -13.04
C ALA A 188 -10.92 -42.77 -13.00
N LEU A 189 -10.75 -44.08 -13.23
CA LEU A 189 -11.83 -45.04 -13.17
C LEU A 189 -12.25 -45.40 -11.75
N GLU A 190 -11.29 -45.40 -10.80
CA GLU A 190 -11.49 -45.85 -9.41
C GLU A 190 -11.77 -44.67 -8.43
N THR A 191 -11.49 -43.44 -8.80
CA THR A 191 -11.66 -42.29 -7.92
C THR A 191 -13.11 -42.11 -7.49
N PRO A 192 -13.38 -41.77 -6.21
CA PRO A 192 -14.71 -41.32 -5.77
C PRO A 192 -15.02 -39.91 -6.22
N GLU A 193 -13.99 -39.13 -6.56
CA GLU A 193 -14.11 -37.73 -7.01
C GLU A 193 -14.57 -37.66 -8.47
N ALA A 194 -15.02 -36.48 -8.89
CA ALA A 194 -15.50 -36.27 -10.26
C ALA A 194 -14.36 -36.41 -11.29
N TYR A 195 -13.15 -35.99 -10.94
CA TYR A 195 -11.97 -35.99 -11.80
C TYR A 195 -10.70 -36.29 -11.01
N VAL A 196 -9.60 -36.56 -11.74
CA VAL A 196 -8.24 -36.69 -11.20
C VAL A 196 -7.37 -35.60 -11.81
N GLU A 197 -6.56 -34.95 -11.00
CA GLU A 197 -5.59 -33.94 -11.39
C GLU A 197 -4.18 -34.41 -11.02
N VAL A 198 -3.26 -34.43 -11.98
CA VAL A 198 -1.89 -34.86 -11.74
C VAL A 198 -0.87 -33.95 -12.41
N PHE A 199 0.23 -33.68 -11.70
CA PHE A 199 1.41 -33.01 -12.25
C PHE A 199 2.60 -33.98 -12.17
N ARG A 200 2.85 -34.68 -13.26
CA ARG A 200 3.95 -35.64 -13.34
C ARG A 200 4.37 -35.91 -14.79
N ARG A 201 5.44 -36.70 -14.98
CA ARG A 201 5.75 -37.23 -16.29
C ARG A 201 4.73 -38.29 -16.65
N SER A 202 4.23 -38.26 -17.88
CA SER A 202 3.26 -39.18 -18.42
C SER A 202 3.60 -39.52 -19.87
N ASP A 203 3.27 -40.75 -20.31
CA ASP A 203 3.35 -41.15 -21.71
C ASP A 203 2.30 -40.48 -22.60
N LEU A 204 1.29 -39.82 -21.99
CA LEU A 204 0.29 -39.02 -22.67
C LEU A 204 0.85 -37.66 -23.15
N LEU A 205 1.98 -37.24 -22.63
CA LEU A 205 2.65 -35.97 -23.02
C LEU A 205 3.67 -36.26 -24.13
N ALA A 206 3.63 -35.49 -25.22
CA ALA A 206 4.58 -35.62 -26.33
C ALA A 206 6.03 -35.34 -25.91
N GLU A 207 6.25 -34.57 -24.86
CA GLU A 207 7.56 -34.20 -24.34
C GLU A 207 7.86 -34.92 -23.01
N PRO A 208 9.12 -35.38 -22.78
CA PRO A 208 9.50 -36.16 -21.60
C PRO A 208 9.67 -35.28 -20.33
N ARG A 209 8.82 -34.32 -20.08
CA ARG A 209 8.80 -33.43 -18.91
C ARG A 209 7.51 -33.57 -18.11
N PRO A 210 7.51 -33.21 -16.82
CA PRO A 210 6.29 -33.17 -16.05
C PRO A 210 5.29 -32.18 -16.67
N GLY A 211 4.01 -32.55 -16.70
CA GLY A 211 2.93 -31.68 -17.16
C GLY A 211 1.68 -31.91 -16.33
N LEU A 212 0.77 -30.94 -16.40
CA LEU A 212 -0.51 -30.99 -15.71
C LEU A 212 -1.55 -31.64 -16.61
N ILE A 213 -2.18 -32.72 -16.13
CA ILE A 213 -3.23 -33.46 -16.83
C ILE A 213 -4.43 -33.56 -15.92
N TYR A 214 -5.59 -33.19 -16.46
CA TYR A 214 -6.90 -33.46 -15.86
C TYR A 214 -7.48 -34.69 -16.55
N ALA A 215 -7.99 -35.66 -15.77
CA ALA A 215 -8.64 -36.85 -16.27
C ALA A 215 -10.04 -37.01 -15.69
N TYR A 216 -11.02 -37.24 -16.53
CA TYR A 216 -12.41 -37.39 -16.15
C TYR A 216 -13.00 -38.67 -16.71
N ARG A 217 -13.76 -39.39 -15.91
CA ARG A 217 -14.44 -40.62 -16.28
C ARG A 217 -15.69 -40.29 -17.12
N VAL A 218 -15.69 -40.67 -18.38
CA VAL A 218 -16.85 -40.62 -19.26
C VAL A 218 -17.77 -41.79 -18.95
N THR A 219 -19.04 -41.54 -18.61
CA THR A 219 -19.96 -42.62 -18.16
C THR A 219 -21.28 -42.62 -18.95
N GLU A 220 -21.94 -43.77 -18.92
CA GLU A 220 -23.38 -43.89 -19.27
C GLU A 220 -24.23 -43.16 -18.25
N GLU A 221 -25.55 -43.06 -18.54
CA GLU A 221 -26.53 -42.50 -17.60
C GLU A 221 -26.64 -43.29 -16.30
N ASP A 222 -26.37 -44.61 -16.35
CA ASP A 222 -26.36 -45.51 -15.19
C ASP A 222 -25.06 -45.48 -14.39
N GLY A 223 -24.09 -44.65 -14.81
CA GLY A 223 -22.76 -44.54 -14.19
C GLY A 223 -21.69 -45.54 -14.70
N THR A 224 -22.06 -46.42 -15.65
CA THR A 224 -21.08 -47.38 -16.23
C THR A 224 -19.95 -46.64 -16.98
N PRO A 225 -18.64 -46.88 -16.68
CA PRO A 225 -17.56 -46.23 -17.37
C PRO A 225 -17.48 -46.62 -18.85
N LEU A 226 -17.35 -45.66 -19.73
CA LEU A 226 -17.14 -45.79 -21.17
C LEU A 226 -15.69 -45.54 -21.58
N ALA A 227 -15.12 -44.49 -21.06
CA ALA A 227 -13.80 -43.99 -21.45
C ALA A 227 -13.24 -43.06 -20.36
N VAL A 228 -11.99 -42.63 -20.54
CA VAL A 228 -11.37 -41.59 -19.75
C VAL A 228 -10.98 -40.43 -20.69
N LEU A 229 -11.46 -39.24 -20.42
CA LEU A 229 -11.09 -38.05 -21.14
C LEU A 229 -9.95 -37.32 -20.40
N CYS A 230 -8.87 -36.99 -21.11
CA CYS A 230 -7.70 -36.33 -20.57
C CYS A 230 -7.50 -34.96 -21.25
N LEU A 231 -7.34 -33.92 -20.47
CA LEU A 231 -6.95 -32.57 -20.92
C LEU A 231 -5.52 -32.28 -20.50
N CYS A 232 -4.64 -32.07 -21.48
CA CYS A 232 -3.23 -31.75 -21.26
C CYS A 232 -3.03 -30.22 -21.29
N PHE A 233 -2.77 -29.63 -20.12
CA PHE A 233 -2.75 -28.19 -19.92
C PHE A 233 -1.39 -27.56 -20.26
N ARG A 234 -1.40 -26.37 -20.88
CA ARG A 234 -0.19 -25.57 -21.24
C ARG A 234 0.39 -24.85 -20.02
N PHE A 235 0.74 -25.59 -19.00
CA PHE A 235 1.15 -25.13 -17.68
C PHE A 235 2.31 -24.12 -17.72
N GLU A 236 3.38 -24.42 -18.45
CA GLU A 236 4.58 -23.55 -18.50
C GLU A 236 4.31 -22.18 -19.13
N ASN A 237 3.47 -22.14 -20.14
CA ASN A 237 3.13 -20.90 -20.79
C ASN A 237 2.29 -20.00 -19.88
N GLU A 238 1.38 -20.61 -19.13
CA GLU A 238 0.53 -19.89 -18.19
C GLU A 238 1.32 -19.35 -17.00
N THR A 239 2.19 -20.16 -16.39
CA THR A 239 3.05 -19.71 -15.30
C THR A 239 4.00 -18.59 -15.74
N ARG A 240 4.60 -18.72 -16.93
CA ARG A 240 5.47 -17.67 -17.49
C ARG A 240 4.73 -16.33 -17.61
N ARG A 241 3.49 -16.37 -18.05
CA ARG A 241 2.65 -15.18 -18.18
C ARG A 241 2.31 -14.56 -16.83
N ILE A 242 1.89 -15.37 -15.85
CA ILE A 242 1.63 -14.91 -14.48
C ILE A 242 2.88 -14.22 -13.92
N PHE A 243 4.04 -14.83 -14.03
CA PHE A 243 5.30 -14.26 -13.52
C PHE A 243 5.70 -12.99 -14.25
N ALA A 244 5.49 -12.91 -15.57
CA ALA A 244 5.79 -11.71 -16.35
C ALA A 244 4.92 -10.51 -15.95
N ASN A 245 3.66 -10.75 -15.58
CA ASN A 245 2.76 -9.70 -15.11
C ASN A 245 3.11 -9.21 -13.68
N LEU A 246 3.65 -10.10 -12.83
CA LEU A 246 4.05 -9.79 -11.46
C LEU A 246 5.45 -9.19 -11.34
N GLY A 247 6.33 -9.44 -12.31
CA GLY A 247 7.71 -8.95 -12.35
C GLY A 247 7.83 -7.60 -13.07
N LYS A 248 8.70 -6.71 -12.57
CA LYS A 248 9.11 -5.50 -13.29
C LYS A 248 10.48 -5.74 -13.96
N PRO A 249 10.80 -5.15 -15.11
CA PRO A 249 12.07 -5.38 -15.82
C PRO A 249 13.35 -5.11 -14.99
N ARG A 250 13.26 -4.24 -13.98
CA ARG A 250 14.35 -3.91 -13.07
C ARG A 250 14.27 -4.62 -11.71
N ASP A 251 13.21 -5.41 -11.52
CA ASP A 251 12.97 -6.17 -10.31
C ASP A 251 13.77 -7.47 -10.39
N ARG A 252 14.73 -7.64 -9.51
CA ARG A 252 15.55 -8.86 -9.42
C ARG A 252 14.88 -9.95 -8.60
N THR A 253 13.57 -9.84 -8.39
CA THR A 253 12.79 -10.85 -7.69
C THR A 253 12.63 -12.09 -8.59
N VAL A 254 12.99 -13.25 -8.08
CA VAL A 254 12.67 -14.54 -8.68
C VAL A 254 11.39 -15.04 -8.04
N LEU A 255 10.40 -15.32 -8.87
CA LEU A 255 9.12 -15.93 -8.48
C LEU A 255 9.13 -17.41 -8.86
N ALA A 256 8.60 -18.24 -7.98
CA ALA A 256 8.47 -19.67 -8.24
C ALA A 256 7.18 -20.23 -7.66
N LEU A 257 6.73 -21.35 -8.20
CA LEU A 257 5.77 -22.25 -7.56
C LEU A 257 6.55 -23.47 -7.03
N LEU A 258 6.26 -23.82 -5.78
CA LEU A 258 6.86 -24.97 -5.11
C LEU A 258 5.80 -26.01 -4.81
N ASP A 259 6.19 -27.28 -4.85
CA ASP A 259 5.39 -28.38 -4.32
C ASP A 259 5.48 -28.47 -2.78
N ALA A 260 4.77 -29.45 -2.22
CA ALA A 260 4.74 -29.68 -0.78
C ALA A 260 6.11 -30.04 -0.18
N ASP A 261 7.05 -30.51 -0.97
CA ASP A 261 8.40 -30.91 -0.54
C ASP A 261 9.45 -29.83 -0.79
N GLY A 262 9.07 -28.72 -1.44
CA GLY A 262 9.94 -27.62 -1.82
C GLY A 262 10.60 -27.79 -3.19
N GLY A 263 10.14 -28.75 -3.98
CA GLY A 263 10.54 -28.89 -5.37
C GLY A 263 9.99 -27.75 -6.22
N VAL A 264 10.84 -27.17 -7.08
CA VAL A 264 10.42 -26.09 -7.99
C VAL A 264 9.57 -26.65 -9.12
N ILE A 265 8.31 -26.24 -9.20
CA ILE A 265 7.37 -26.61 -10.26
C ILE A 265 7.48 -25.66 -11.46
N ALA A 266 7.60 -24.37 -11.16
CA ALA A 266 7.76 -23.31 -12.16
C ALA A 266 8.61 -22.18 -11.60
N SER A 267 9.33 -21.48 -12.46
CA SER A 267 10.20 -20.35 -12.10
C SER A 267 10.10 -19.23 -13.13
N SER A 268 10.18 -17.99 -12.66
CA SER A 268 10.30 -16.80 -13.52
C SER A 268 11.69 -16.70 -14.17
N ASP A 269 12.68 -17.35 -13.59
CA ASP A 269 14.05 -17.46 -14.13
C ASP A 269 14.52 -18.94 -14.07
N PRO A 270 14.10 -19.75 -15.05
CA PRO A 270 14.44 -21.18 -15.06
C PRO A 270 15.91 -21.47 -15.31
N TYR A 271 16.71 -20.48 -15.76
CA TYR A 271 18.16 -20.63 -15.91
C TYR A 271 18.88 -20.54 -14.59
N HIS A 272 18.37 -19.67 -13.71
CA HIS A 272 18.93 -19.50 -12.36
C HIS A 272 18.30 -20.49 -11.36
N LEU A 273 16.98 -20.63 -11.38
CA LEU A 273 16.22 -21.54 -10.53
C LEU A 273 15.48 -22.56 -11.42
N PRO A 274 16.12 -23.69 -11.78
CA PRO A 274 15.52 -24.66 -12.71
C PRO A 274 14.37 -25.45 -12.06
N VAL A 275 13.43 -25.87 -12.91
CA VAL A 275 12.34 -26.76 -12.51
C VAL A 275 12.90 -28.08 -11.97
N GLY A 276 12.37 -28.54 -10.85
CA GLY A 276 12.83 -29.74 -10.12
C GLY A 276 13.99 -29.47 -9.16
N ALA A 277 14.53 -28.24 -9.08
CA ALA A 277 15.51 -27.89 -8.06
C ALA A 277 14.87 -27.87 -6.66
N PRO A 278 15.57 -28.35 -5.62
CA PRO A 278 15.11 -28.21 -4.25
C PRO A 278 15.28 -26.76 -3.78
N MET A 279 14.22 -26.18 -3.20
CA MET A 279 14.21 -24.86 -2.61
C MET A 279 13.78 -24.92 -1.16
N GLU A 280 14.48 -24.20 -0.29
CA GLU A 280 14.10 -24.06 1.11
C GLU A 280 12.81 -23.26 1.24
N ARG A 281 11.82 -23.85 1.90
CA ARG A 281 10.54 -23.21 2.16
C ARG A 281 10.62 -22.33 3.42
N VAL A 282 10.22 -21.08 3.31
CA VAL A 282 10.12 -20.17 4.45
C VAL A 282 8.68 -20.18 4.97
N LEU A 283 8.38 -21.12 5.86
CA LEU A 283 7.03 -21.33 6.44
C LEU A 283 6.94 -20.80 7.87
N GLU A 284 8.07 -20.78 8.61
CA GLU A 284 8.14 -20.21 9.94
C GLU A 284 8.40 -18.71 9.85
N GLY A 285 7.39 -17.91 10.17
CA GLY A 285 7.45 -16.46 10.05
C GLY A 285 7.08 -15.94 8.65
N ASP A 286 7.26 -14.64 8.47
CA ASP A 286 6.87 -13.95 7.24
C ASP A 286 7.97 -13.94 6.17
N TRP A 287 9.22 -14.15 6.57
CA TRP A 287 10.40 -14.07 5.72
C TRP A 287 11.60 -14.81 6.34
N GLY A 288 12.58 -15.12 5.51
CA GLY A 288 13.84 -15.72 5.91
C GLY A 288 14.96 -15.35 4.95
N VAL A 289 16.20 -15.67 5.36
CA VAL A 289 17.37 -15.60 4.47
C VAL A 289 17.68 -17.02 4.01
N VAL A 290 17.58 -17.23 2.71
CA VAL A 290 17.79 -18.54 2.05
C VAL A 290 19.09 -18.49 1.25
N LEU A 291 19.88 -19.54 1.32
CA LEU A 291 21.09 -19.71 0.52
C LEU A 291 20.79 -20.55 -0.73
N PHE A 292 20.94 -19.97 -1.91
CA PHE A 292 20.77 -20.68 -3.17
C PHE A 292 21.90 -20.33 -4.14
N GLY A 293 22.52 -21.35 -4.76
CA GLY A 293 23.62 -21.15 -5.69
C GLY A 293 24.83 -20.38 -5.11
N GLY A 294 25.06 -20.45 -3.80
CA GLY A 294 26.12 -19.72 -3.10
C GLY A 294 25.82 -18.25 -2.83
N ARG A 295 24.60 -17.78 -3.03
CA ARG A 295 24.15 -16.41 -2.80
C ARG A 295 23.01 -16.37 -1.77
N GLU A 296 23.00 -15.34 -0.91
CA GLU A 296 21.94 -15.12 0.07
C GLU A 296 20.76 -14.36 -0.57
N TYR A 297 19.55 -14.80 -0.26
CA TYR A 297 18.30 -14.20 -0.71
C TYR A 297 17.39 -13.88 0.46
N LEU A 298 16.77 -12.72 0.41
CA LEU A 298 15.57 -12.46 1.21
C LEU A 298 14.40 -13.19 0.54
N ALA A 299 13.75 -14.11 1.23
CA ALA A 299 12.73 -14.98 0.66
C ALA A 299 11.49 -15.10 1.53
N THR A 300 10.37 -15.46 0.90
CA THR A 300 9.10 -15.81 1.54
C THR A 300 8.41 -16.92 0.77
N THR A 301 7.70 -17.80 1.48
CA THR A 301 6.85 -18.85 0.88
C THR A 301 5.44 -18.70 1.40
N ARG A 302 4.44 -18.76 0.51
CA ARG A 302 3.02 -18.59 0.85
C ARG A 302 2.18 -19.75 0.33
N PRO A 303 1.42 -20.43 1.19
CA PRO A 303 0.40 -21.36 0.73
C PRO A 303 -0.73 -20.59 0.03
N THR A 304 -1.45 -21.24 -0.86
CA THR A 304 -2.64 -20.66 -1.46
C THR A 304 -3.74 -20.44 -0.43
N GLN A 305 -4.58 -19.43 -0.65
CA GLN A 305 -5.83 -19.24 0.08
C GLN A 305 -6.98 -20.05 -0.51
N GLY A 306 -6.76 -20.67 -1.68
CA GLY A 306 -7.78 -21.37 -2.43
C GLY A 306 -8.75 -20.45 -3.17
N TYR A 307 -9.59 -21.05 -3.98
CA TYR A 307 -10.67 -20.35 -4.67
C TYR A 307 -11.94 -21.20 -4.64
N GLN A 308 -13.03 -20.68 -4.10
CA GLN A 308 -14.32 -21.38 -3.95
C GLN A 308 -14.22 -22.80 -3.34
N GLY A 309 -13.31 -22.98 -2.37
CA GLY A 309 -13.07 -24.26 -1.72
C GLY A 309 -12.05 -25.19 -2.42
N TYR A 310 -11.63 -24.85 -3.63
CA TYR A 310 -10.56 -25.54 -4.34
C TYR A 310 -9.21 -25.02 -3.93
N MET A 311 -8.31 -25.91 -3.47
CA MET A 311 -6.97 -25.58 -2.98
C MET A 311 -5.86 -25.86 -4.00
N GLY A 312 -6.22 -26.33 -5.19
CA GLY A 312 -5.26 -26.77 -6.19
C GLY A 312 -4.48 -28.01 -5.76
N PRO A 313 -3.38 -28.34 -6.43
CA PRO A 313 -2.53 -29.49 -6.12
C PRO A 313 -1.67 -29.34 -4.85
N GLY A 314 -1.97 -28.36 -3.97
CA GLY A 314 -1.19 -28.11 -2.75
C GLY A 314 0.07 -27.29 -2.98
N TRP A 315 0.13 -26.54 -4.06
CA TRP A 315 1.29 -25.70 -4.41
C TRP A 315 1.39 -24.44 -3.58
N MET A 316 2.62 -23.93 -3.47
CA MET A 316 2.95 -22.71 -2.72
C MET A 316 3.62 -21.69 -3.63
N GLY A 317 3.28 -20.43 -3.45
CA GLY A 317 4.01 -19.34 -4.08
C GLY A 317 5.28 -19.03 -3.30
N HIS A 318 6.38 -18.83 -4.01
CA HIS A 318 7.67 -18.46 -3.46
C HIS A 318 8.21 -17.23 -4.17
N ALA A 319 8.73 -16.28 -3.41
CA ALA A 319 9.40 -15.10 -3.94
C ALA A 319 10.73 -14.90 -3.21
N MET A 320 11.79 -14.65 -3.97
CA MET A 320 13.11 -14.37 -3.42
C MET A 320 13.80 -13.26 -4.20
N VAL A 321 14.58 -12.44 -3.50
CA VAL A 321 15.41 -11.37 -4.08
C VAL A 321 16.81 -11.44 -3.49
N PRO A 322 17.90 -11.25 -4.28
CA PRO A 322 19.24 -11.17 -3.72
C PRO A 322 19.31 -10.12 -2.62
N ILE A 323 19.84 -10.48 -1.46
CA ILE A 323 19.76 -9.66 -0.25
C ILE A 323 20.39 -8.28 -0.42
N GLU A 324 21.44 -8.17 -1.23
CA GLU A 324 22.10 -6.91 -1.57
C GLU A 324 21.28 -5.96 -2.44
N HIS A 325 20.18 -6.46 -3.02
CA HIS A 325 19.22 -5.67 -3.81
C HIS A 325 17.85 -5.52 -3.15
N ALA A 326 17.62 -6.26 -2.07
CA ALA A 326 16.33 -6.30 -1.37
C ALA A 326 15.93 -4.92 -0.79
N PHE A 327 16.91 -4.09 -0.46
CA PHE A 327 16.74 -2.82 0.24
C PHE A 327 17.23 -1.62 -0.58
N ALA A 328 17.52 -1.82 -1.87
CA ALA A 328 17.96 -0.75 -2.75
C ALA A 328 16.86 0.31 -2.96
N HIS A 329 17.24 1.58 -2.92
CA HIS A 329 16.31 2.69 -3.19
C HIS A 329 15.80 2.61 -4.63
N GLN A 330 14.51 2.39 -4.80
CA GLN A 330 13.84 2.54 -6.09
C GLN A 330 13.05 3.85 -6.07
N GLY A 331 13.57 4.91 -6.69
CA GLY A 331 12.74 5.99 -7.18
C GLY A 331 12.69 7.30 -6.42
N ALA A 332 13.83 7.85 -5.98
CA ALA A 332 13.90 9.24 -5.47
C ALA A 332 13.47 10.32 -6.49
N ASP A 333 13.46 10.01 -7.79
CA ASP A 333 13.23 11.02 -8.85
C ASP A 333 11.76 11.39 -9.12
N ARG A 334 10.78 10.70 -8.52
CA ARG A 334 9.35 10.94 -8.81
C ARG A 334 8.61 11.80 -7.79
N LEU A 335 9.19 12.02 -6.61
CA LEU A 335 8.49 12.65 -5.48
C LEU A 335 8.82 14.13 -5.24
N ALA A 336 9.69 14.74 -6.06
CA ALA A 336 10.08 16.16 -5.93
C ALA A 336 8.92 17.17 -6.03
N ALA A 337 7.68 16.73 -6.17
CA ALA A 337 6.50 17.55 -6.38
C ALA A 337 5.29 17.27 -5.46
N LEU A 338 5.48 16.52 -4.35
CA LEU A 338 4.36 16.32 -3.43
C LEU A 338 4.02 17.62 -2.68
N PRO A 339 2.74 18.01 -2.60
CA PRO A 339 2.32 19.15 -1.81
C PRO A 339 2.73 18.99 -0.33
N ALA A 340 3.24 20.02 0.30
CA ALA A 340 3.65 19.99 1.71
C ALA A 340 2.54 19.50 2.67
N GLY A 341 1.27 19.76 2.33
CA GLY A 341 0.12 19.28 3.09
C GLY A 341 -0.02 17.74 3.08
N VAL A 342 0.38 17.07 2.00
CA VAL A 342 0.35 15.59 1.91
C VAL A 342 1.38 14.99 2.86
N MET A 343 2.61 15.50 2.85
CA MET A 343 3.69 15.01 3.73
C MET A 343 3.31 15.17 5.21
N ALA A 344 2.74 16.31 5.57
CA ALA A 344 2.26 16.55 6.94
C ALA A 344 1.13 15.59 7.35
N ALA A 345 0.23 15.26 6.42
CA ALA A 345 -0.86 14.31 6.68
C ALA A 345 -0.33 12.88 6.84
N VAL A 346 0.61 12.47 5.99
CA VAL A 346 1.27 11.16 6.02
C VAL A 346 1.99 10.95 7.36
N MET A 347 2.75 11.95 7.83
CA MET A 347 3.45 11.92 9.11
C MET A 347 2.52 11.74 10.31
N LYS A 348 1.31 12.27 10.24
CA LYS A 348 0.31 12.17 11.31
C LYS A 348 -0.50 10.87 11.24
N SER A 349 -0.39 10.09 10.16
CA SER A 349 -1.20 8.89 9.92
C SER A 349 -0.83 7.76 10.88
N PRO A 350 -1.75 7.29 11.74
CA PRO A 350 -1.48 6.19 12.66
C PRO A 350 -1.45 4.82 11.98
N THR A 351 -1.92 4.74 10.74
CA THR A 351 -1.96 3.50 9.96
C THR A 351 -0.67 3.25 9.19
N LEU A 352 0.12 4.31 8.91
CA LEU A 352 1.32 4.24 8.09
C LEU A 352 2.60 4.15 8.92
N PHE A 353 2.61 4.74 10.12
CA PHE A 353 3.78 4.77 10.99
C PHE A 353 3.45 4.40 12.42
N SER A 354 4.39 3.74 13.09
CA SER A 354 4.28 3.46 14.52
C SER A 354 4.29 4.78 15.32
N GLU A 355 3.72 4.75 16.52
CA GLU A 355 3.67 5.92 17.40
C GLU A 355 5.08 6.39 17.78
N GLU A 356 5.97 5.46 18.00
CA GLU A 356 7.37 5.74 18.36
C GLU A 356 8.08 6.50 17.24
N LEU A 357 7.93 6.05 15.99
CA LEU A 357 8.54 6.74 14.85
C LEU A 357 7.98 8.16 14.66
N ARG A 358 6.69 8.35 14.87
CA ARG A 358 6.03 9.67 14.81
C ARG A 358 6.50 10.61 15.93
N ASN A 359 7.00 10.09 17.02
CA ASN A 359 7.49 10.87 18.16
C ASN A 359 8.96 11.29 18.04
N ILE A 360 9.76 10.67 17.16
CA ILE A 360 11.18 11.01 16.97
C ILE A 360 11.42 12.51 16.70
N PRO A 361 10.68 13.21 15.81
CA PRO A 361 10.87 14.64 15.59
C PRO A 361 10.65 15.47 16.86
N ARG A 362 9.64 15.13 17.65
CA ARG A 362 9.35 15.80 18.92
C ARG A 362 10.48 15.60 19.93
N GLN A 363 11.00 14.40 20.02
CA GLN A 363 12.13 14.08 20.92
C GLN A 363 13.39 14.82 20.47
N ALA A 364 13.71 14.85 19.17
CA ALA A 364 14.83 15.61 18.63
C ALA A 364 14.69 17.11 18.94
N GLU A 365 13.50 17.70 18.78
CA GLU A 365 13.22 19.08 19.12
C GLU A 365 13.36 19.36 20.63
N GLN A 366 12.95 18.42 21.50
CA GLN A 366 13.13 18.55 22.95
C GLN A 366 14.61 18.57 23.34
N ILE A 367 15.40 17.66 22.77
CA ILE A 367 16.84 17.59 23.00
C ILE A 367 17.52 18.88 22.50
N GLN A 368 17.14 19.36 21.30
CA GLN A 368 17.67 20.60 20.74
C GLN A 368 17.33 21.83 21.62
N ARG A 369 16.13 21.88 22.18
CA ARG A 369 15.73 22.95 23.12
C ARG A 369 16.54 22.87 24.41
N ALA A 370 16.75 21.71 24.98
CA ALA A 370 17.58 21.52 26.17
C ALA A 370 19.00 21.96 25.89
N LEU A 371 19.55 21.62 24.73
CA LEU A 371 20.85 22.05 24.28
C LEU A 371 20.96 23.57 24.16
N ASN A 372 20.05 24.21 23.44
CA ASN A 372 20.00 25.66 23.26
C ASN A 372 19.95 26.38 24.60
N ARG A 373 19.19 25.86 25.56
CA ARG A 373 19.14 26.37 26.94
C ARG A 373 20.49 26.24 27.64
N SER A 374 21.15 25.09 27.53
CA SER A 374 22.48 24.89 28.15
C SER A 374 23.53 25.83 27.57
N VAL A 375 23.52 26.02 26.23
CA VAL A 375 24.42 26.98 25.54
C VAL A 375 24.09 28.41 25.97
N TRP A 376 22.86 28.80 26.06
CA TRP A 376 22.40 30.09 26.48
C TRP A 376 22.81 30.41 27.94
N ASN A 377 22.56 29.46 28.84
CA ASN A 377 23.00 29.56 30.24
C ASN A 377 24.51 29.66 30.38
N GLY A 378 25.27 28.91 29.57
CA GLY A 378 26.75 29.01 29.50
C GLY A 378 27.19 30.42 29.11
N ASN A 379 26.57 31.04 28.12
CA ASN A 379 26.89 32.42 27.71
C ASN A 379 26.53 33.44 28.82
N VAL A 380 25.37 33.31 29.48
CA VAL A 380 24.97 34.16 30.61
C VAL A 380 25.95 34.09 31.76
N ARG A 381 26.40 32.90 32.14
CA ARG A 381 27.41 32.74 33.23
C ARG A 381 28.76 33.38 32.90
N GLN A 382 29.17 33.31 31.64
CA GLN A 382 30.41 33.98 31.22
C GLN A 382 30.34 35.49 31.27
N SER A 383 29.21 36.09 30.94
CA SER A 383 29.05 37.56 31.02
C SER A 383 29.02 38.07 32.45
N SER A 384 28.75 37.22 33.43
CA SER A 384 28.70 37.57 34.87
C SER A 384 30.00 37.24 35.63
N SER A 385 31.01 36.62 34.98
CA SER A 385 32.30 36.23 35.61
C SER A 385 33.35 37.32 35.53
N GLU A 386 33.89 37.73 36.67
CA GLU A 386 34.97 38.76 36.81
C GLU A 386 36.40 38.28 36.41
N VAL A 387 36.54 37.01 35.99
CA VAL A 387 37.85 36.40 35.67
C VAL A 387 38.05 36.36 34.16
N PRO A 388 39.07 37.08 33.60
CA PRO A 388 39.24 37.23 32.15
C PRO A 388 39.96 36.02 31.48
N ALA A 389 39.99 34.84 32.09
CA ALA A 389 40.67 33.71 31.52
C ALA A 389 39.77 32.97 30.49
N ASN A 390 40.11 33.04 29.18
CA ASN A 390 39.59 32.25 28.08
C ASN A 390 38.12 32.46 27.65
N THR A 391 37.56 33.67 27.85
CA THR A 391 36.15 33.94 27.37
C THR A 391 35.98 33.76 25.89
N SER A 392 36.99 34.02 25.08
CA SER A 392 36.98 33.84 23.62
C SER A 392 36.85 32.36 23.21
N PHE A 393 37.59 31.47 23.86
CA PHE A 393 37.57 30.03 23.60
C PHE A 393 36.21 29.41 24.01
N SER A 394 35.71 29.79 25.18
CA SER A 394 34.41 29.28 25.68
C SER A 394 33.23 29.74 24.79
N LYS A 395 33.26 30.97 24.26
CA LYS A 395 32.27 31.48 23.31
C LYS A 395 32.27 30.66 22.00
N VAL A 396 33.45 30.34 21.46
CA VAL A 396 33.62 29.51 20.27
C VAL A 396 33.13 28.07 20.54
N LEU A 397 33.45 27.52 21.70
CA LEU A 397 32.98 26.18 22.09
C LEU A 397 31.46 26.11 22.20
N LEU A 398 30.84 27.07 22.87
CA LEU A 398 29.36 27.15 22.99
C LEU A 398 28.67 27.33 21.64
N TRP A 399 29.29 28.10 20.73
CA TRP A 399 28.79 28.26 19.37
C TRP A 399 28.88 26.93 18.60
N GLU A 400 29.98 26.19 18.68
CA GLU A 400 30.13 24.91 17.99
C GLU A 400 29.21 23.82 18.55
N ILE A 401 28.94 23.84 19.85
CA ILE A 401 27.93 23.02 20.50
C ILE A 401 26.55 23.27 19.88
N GLY A 402 26.12 24.54 19.80
CA GLY A 402 24.86 24.91 19.19
C GLY A 402 24.76 24.52 17.72
N ASN A 403 25.81 24.74 16.95
CA ASN A 403 25.88 24.41 15.53
C ASN A 403 25.85 22.89 15.28
N THR A 404 26.52 22.11 16.13
CA THR A 404 26.46 20.63 16.05
C THR A 404 25.07 20.11 16.36
N GLY A 405 24.38 20.70 17.34
CA GLY A 405 22.99 20.38 17.63
C GLY A 405 22.08 20.62 16.43
N LEU A 406 22.20 21.76 15.77
CA LEU A 406 21.42 22.09 14.57
C LEU A 406 21.69 21.11 13.43
N LYS A 407 22.96 20.74 13.18
CA LYS A 407 23.32 19.74 12.17
C LYS A 407 22.70 18.37 12.49
N THR A 408 22.69 18.00 13.77
CA THR A 408 22.13 16.73 14.21
C THR A 408 20.60 16.71 13.98
N THR A 409 19.90 17.77 14.36
CA THR A 409 18.45 17.88 14.12
C THR A 409 18.11 17.83 12.62
N ASP A 410 18.88 18.52 11.78
CA ASP A 410 18.72 18.51 10.32
C ASP A 410 18.90 17.07 9.73
N VAL A 411 19.82 16.27 10.26
CA VAL A 411 19.97 14.87 9.84
C VAL A 411 18.76 14.04 10.26
N PHE A 412 18.21 14.23 11.46
CA PHE A 412 16.98 13.54 11.88
C PHE A 412 15.80 13.91 11.00
N GLU A 413 15.59 15.21 10.74
CA GLU A 413 14.50 15.67 9.88
C GLU A 413 14.61 15.11 8.47
N ARG A 414 15.81 15.14 7.87
CA ARG A 414 16.06 14.55 6.55
C ARG A 414 15.84 13.04 6.53
N SER A 415 16.30 12.33 7.58
CA SER A 415 16.11 10.88 7.67
C SER A 415 14.63 10.50 7.67
N ILE A 416 13.82 11.23 8.43
CA ILE A 416 12.39 11.03 8.52
C ILE A 416 11.69 11.47 7.23
N GLY A 417 12.11 12.59 6.63
CA GLY A 417 11.60 13.05 5.33
C GLY A 417 11.81 12.00 4.25
N ASN A 418 13.02 11.49 4.10
CA ASN A 418 13.33 10.44 3.12
C ASN A 418 12.57 9.13 3.39
N LEU A 419 12.35 8.78 4.67
CA LEU A 419 11.52 7.62 4.99
C LEU A 419 10.08 7.83 4.53
N ASN A 420 9.50 9.01 4.76
CA ASN A 420 8.15 9.35 4.34
C ASN A 420 7.99 9.28 2.82
N GLU A 421 8.94 9.85 2.07
CA GLU A 421 8.97 9.75 0.61
C GLU A 421 9.02 8.30 0.16
N THR A 422 9.86 7.49 0.80
CA THR A 422 9.96 6.05 0.51
C THR A 422 8.65 5.34 0.80
N VAL A 423 7.96 5.67 1.91
CA VAL A 423 6.65 5.08 2.26
C VAL A 423 5.61 5.45 1.23
N VAL A 424 5.49 6.72 0.89
CA VAL A 424 4.50 7.19 -0.10
C VAL A 424 4.76 6.58 -1.47
N SER A 425 6.02 6.54 -1.92
CA SER A 425 6.39 5.90 -3.19
C SER A 425 6.02 4.43 -3.22
N SER A 426 6.31 3.70 -2.13
CA SER A 426 5.94 2.29 -2.01
C SER A 426 4.42 2.10 -2.07
N ILE A 427 3.64 2.92 -1.38
CA ILE A 427 2.17 2.84 -1.40
C ILE A 427 1.62 3.14 -2.80
N LEU A 428 2.18 4.12 -3.52
CA LEU A 428 1.80 4.40 -4.90
C LEU A 428 2.12 3.23 -5.84
N ASP A 429 3.28 2.60 -5.66
CA ASP A 429 3.64 1.41 -6.43
C ASP A 429 2.74 0.22 -6.10
N ASP A 430 2.40 0.03 -4.83
CA ASP A 430 1.50 -1.03 -4.38
C ASP A 430 0.08 -0.82 -4.91
N THR A 431 -0.47 0.41 -4.86
CA THR A 431 -1.80 0.71 -5.40
C THR A 431 -1.86 0.47 -6.90
N ARG A 432 -0.82 0.83 -7.64
CA ARG A 432 -0.69 0.56 -9.08
C ARG A 432 -0.63 -0.93 -9.37
N PHE A 433 0.14 -1.68 -8.59
CA PHE A 433 0.22 -3.15 -8.69
C PHE A 433 -1.15 -3.80 -8.44
N LEU A 434 -1.85 -3.39 -7.38
CA LEU A 434 -3.16 -3.93 -7.03
C LEU A 434 -4.23 -3.57 -8.06
N ALA A 435 -4.19 -2.36 -8.63
CA ALA A 435 -5.07 -2.00 -9.75
C ALA A 435 -4.81 -2.87 -10.99
N SER A 436 -3.53 -3.17 -11.28
CA SER A 436 -3.17 -4.10 -12.36
C SER A 436 -3.68 -5.51 -12.09
N LEU A 437 -3.55 -6.00 -10.85
CA LEU A 437 -4.07 -7.29 -10.44
C LEU A 437 -5.60 -7.38 -10.63
N ALA A 438 -6.34 -6.34 -10.19
CA ALA A 438 -7.81 -6.30 -10.34
C ALA A 438 -8.22 -6.40 -11.82
N ILE A 439 -7.55 -5.68 -12.71
CA ILE A 439 -7.80 -5.74 -14.15
C ILE A 439 -7.42 -7.09 -14.73
N ASP A 440 -6.29 -7.66 -14.37
CA ASP A 440 -5.87 -8.97 -14.89
C ASP A 440 -6.87 -10.08 -14.50
N ILE A 441 -7.38 -10.04 -13.27
CA ILE A 441 -8.43 -10.96 -12.81
C ILE A 441 -9.72 -10.76 -13.60
N MET A 442 -10.14 -9.51 -13.79
CA MET A 442 -11.38 -9.17 -14.50
C MET A 442 -11.30 -9.52 -15.97
N ASP A 443 -10.26 -9.06 -16.69
CA ASP A 443 -10.08 -9.30 -18.12
C ASP A 443 -10.11 -10.80 -18.46
N ARG A 444 -9.43 -11.60 -17.64
CA ARG A 444 -9.42 -13.04 -17.79
C ARG A 444 -10.80 -13.64 -17.53
N ASN A 445 -11.43 -13.25 -16.43
CA ASN A 445 -12.76 -13.79 -16.09
C ASN A 445 -13.78 -13.48 -17.19
N LEU A 446 -13.82 -12.25 -17.70
CA LEU A 446 -14.73 -11.85 -18.77
C LEU A 446 -14.39 -12.51 -20.13
N TYR A 447 -13.12 -12.76 -20.40
CA TYR A 447 -12.70 -13.53 -21.58
C TYR A 447 -13.26 -14.97 -21.56
N GLU A 448 -13.24 -15.65 -20.41
CA GLU A 448 -13.81 -16.99 -20.31
C GLU A 448 -15.31 -16.97 -20.62
N ARG A 449 -16.05 -15.93 -20.22
CA ARG A 449 -17.47 -15.78 -20.59
C ARG A 449 -17.69 -15.74 -22.10
N ALA A 450 -16.79 -15.08 -22.82
CA ALA A 450 -16.83 -15.07 -24.28
C ALA A 450 -16.56 -16.47 -24.89
N ASN A 451 -15.74 -17.29 -24.24
CA ASN A 451 -15.50 -18.65 -24.68
C ASN A 451 -16.70 -19.56 -24.39
N ASP A 452 -17.29 -19.45 -23.21
CA ASP A 452 -18.40 -20.26 -22.74
C ASP A 452 -19.62 -20.09 -23.65
N CYS A 453 -20.03 -18.86 -23.97
CA CYS A 453 -21.19 -18.65 -24.85
C CYS A 453 -20.97 -19.25 -26.24
N ARG A 454 -19.77 -19.11 -26.84
CA ARG A 454 -19.39 -19.67 -28.13
C ARG A 454 -19.39 -21.20 -28.14
N TRP A 455 -18.93 -21.80 -27.04
CA TRP A 455 -18.87 -23.24 -26.92
C TRP A 455 -20.26 -23.84 -26.71
N TRP A 456 -21.06 -23.25 -25.82
CA TRP A 456 -22.41 -23.77 -25.55
C TRP A 456 -23.37 -23.55 -26.70
N ALA A 457 -23.17 -22.56 -27.53
CA ALA A 457 -23.89 -22.38 -28.78
C ALA A 457 -23.72 -23.55 -29.78
N LEU A 458 -22.64 -24.37 -29.64
CA LEU A 458 -22.37 -25.56 -30.45
C LEU A 458 -23.02 -26.81 -29.90
N ASN A 459 -23.83 -26.72 -28.84
CA ASN A 459 -24.51 -27.88 -28.30
C ASN A 459 -25.58 -28.39 -29.29
N ALA A 460 -25.39 -29.62 -29.84
CA ALA A 460 -26.26 -30.19 -30.84
C ALA A 460 -27.71 -30.45 -30.33
N SER A 461 -27.87 -30.63 -29.01
CA SER A 461 -29.20 -30.77 -28.42
C SER A 461 -29.97 -29.46 -28.48
N LEU A 462 -29.32 -28.32 -28.19
CA LEU A 462 -29.98 -27.00 -28.27
C LEU A 462 -30.45 -26.70 -29.70
N ALA A 463 -29.58 -26.92 -30.71
CA ALA A 463 -29.92 -26.71 -32.11
C ALA A 463 -31.11 -27.56 -32.54
N ARG A 464 -31.07 -28.87 -32.25
CA ARG A 464 -32.18 -29.81 -32.58
C ARG A 464 -33.50 -29.43 -31.90
N GLN A 465 -33.48 -29.02 -30.64
CA GLN A 465 -34.69 -28.66 -29.91
C GLN A 465 -35.27 -27.33 -30.38
N LEU A 466 -34.41 -26.34 -30.72
CA LEU A 466 -34.87 -25.10 -31.37
C LEU A 466 -35.57 -25.38 -32.70
N GLY A 467 -35.08 -26.35 -33.53
CA GLY A 467 -35.72 -26.76 -34.78
C GLY A 467 -37.07 -27.42 -34.56
N ARG A 468 -37.30 -28.05 -33.40
CA ARG A 468 -38.58 -28.74 -33.04
C ARG A 468 -39.63 -27.84 -32.36
N LEU A 469 -39.31 -26.56 -32.09
CA LEU A 469 -40.22 -25.66 -31.38
C LEU A 469 -41.59 -25.51 -32.07
N ALA A 470 -41.64 -25.57 -33.40
CA ALA A 470 -42.89 -25.48 -34.15
C ALA A 470 -43.76 -26.75 -34.02
N GLU A 471 -43.13 -27.91 -33.81
CA GLU A 471 -43.81 -29.21 -33.78
C GLU A 471 -44.24 -29.63 -32.36
N ALA A 472 -43.33 -29.42 -31.38
CA ALA A 472 -43.53 -29.87 -29.99
C ALA A 472 -42.96 -28.82 -28.99
N PRO A 473 -43.61 -27.63 -28.84
CA PRO A 473 -43.02 -26.50 -28.11
C PRO A 473 -42.74 -26.80 -26.64
N ASP A 474 -43.62 -27.49 -25.94
CA ASP A 474 -43.44 -27.75 -24.49
C ASP A 474 -42.36 -28.79 -24.21
N GLU A 475 -42.26 -29.82 -25.03
CA GLU A 475 -41.20 -30.84 -24.91
C GLU A 475 -39.82 -30.26 -25.25
N ALA A 476 -39.75 -29.46 -26.30
CA ALA A 476 -38.55 -28.79 -26.74
C ALA A 476 -38.05 -27.81 -25.67
N ARG A 477 -38.94 -26.97 -25.10
CA ARG A 477 -38.60 -26.05 -23.99
C ARG A 477 -38.08 -26.82 -22.78
N ALA A 478 -38.77 -27.85 -22.33
CA ALA A 478 -38.35 -28.66 -21.20
C ALA A 478 -37.00 -29.34 -21.43
N ALA A 479 -36.68 -29.76 -22.65
CA ALA A 479 -35.38 -30.31 -22.99
C ALA A 479 -34.28 -29.25 -22.99
N ILE A 480 -34.54 -28.05 -23.54
CA ILE A 480 -33.61 -26.92 -23.50
C ILE A 480 -33.34 -26.51 -22.05
N THR A 481 -34.41 -26.34 -21.24
CA THR A 481 -34.28 -25.97 -19.82
C THR A 481 -33.34 -26.92 -19.06
N ARG A 482 -33.54 -28.24 -19.22
CA ARG A 482 -32.67 -29.26 -18.59
C ARG A 482 -31.20 -29.10 -18.98
N VAL A 483 -30.89 -28.79 -20.24
CA VAL A 483 -29.52 -28.55 -20.69
C VAL A 483 -28.97 -27.31 -20.03
N LEU A 484 -29.75 -26.22 -19.97
CA LEU A 484 -29.32 -24.98 -19.34
C LEU A 484 -29.08 -25.11 -17.83
N GLU A 485 -29.99 -25.84 -17.13
CA GLU A 485 -29.87 -26.15 -15.70
C GLU A 485 -28.60 -26.97 -15.41
N ALA A 486 -28.32 -27.99 -16.23
CA ALA A 486 -27.14 -28.82 -16.09
C ALA A 486 -25.85 -28.01 -16.28
N ILE A 487 -25.81 -27.10 -17.26
CA ILE A 487 -24.69 -26.19 -17.47
C ILE A 487 -24.56 -25.25 -16.28
N ASN A 488 -25.62 -24.58 -15.87
CA ASN A 488 -25.60 -23.59 -14.81
C ASN A 488 -25.19 -24.19 -13.45
N ALA A 489 -25.49 -25.45 -13.20
CA ALA A 489 -25.06 -26.15 -11.99
C ALA A 489 -23.55 -26.38 -11.90
N LEU A 490 -22.84 -26.37 -13.03
CA LEU A 490 -21.39 -26.52 -13.07
C LEU A 490 -20.62 -25.19 -12.87
N TYR A 491 -21.29 -24.05 -13.11
CA TYR A 491 -20.67 -22.74 -13.15
C TYR A 491 -21.35 -21.76 -12.20
N THR A 492 -20.68 -21.37 -11.14
CA THR A 492 -21.20 -20.48 -10.07
C THR A 492 -21.20 -19.00 -10.42
N VAL A 493 -20.69 -18.63 -11.59
CA VAL A 493 -20.50 -17.24 -12.01
C VAL A 493 -21.65 -16.69 -12.85
N TYR A 494 -22.67 -17.51 -13.13
CA TYR A 494 -23.83 -17.12 -13.91
C TYR A 494 -25.09 -17.12 -13.06
N ASP A 495 -25.82 -16.02 -13.10
CA ASP A 495 -27.14 -15.91 -12.46
C ASP A 495 -28.23 -16.61 -13.30
N ASN A 496 -28.09 -16.53 -14.63
CA ASN A 496 -29.05 -17.11 -15.56
C ASN A 496 -28.42 -17.42 -16.93
N LEU A 497 -28.88 -18.47 -17.57
CA LEU A 497 -28.61 -18.79 -18.98
C LEU A 497 -29.93 -18.71 -19.75
N VAL A 498 -29.93 -18.09 -20.91
CA VAL A 498 -31.11 -17.80 -21.70
C VAL A 498 -30.93 -18.36 -23.11
N VAL A 499 -31.89 -19.10 -23.62
CA VAL A 499 -31.95 -19.45 -25.05
C VAL A 499 -33.13 -18.73 -25.66
N PHE A 500 -32.90 -18.09 -26.81
CA PHE A 500 -33.91 -17.38 -27.61
C PHE A 500 -33.91 -17.89 -29.05
N ASP A 501 -35.10 -17.79 -29.69
CA ASP A 501 -35.29 -18.20 -31.08
C ASP A 501 -34.75 -17.20 -32.09
N ALA A 502 -34.88 -17.49 -33.38
CA ALA A 502 -34.46 -16.61 -34.46
C ALA A 502 -35.20 -15.25 -34.52
N ALA A 503 -36.33 -15.11 -33.82
CA ALA A 503 -37.03 -13.84 -33.67
C ALA A 503 -36.58 -13.04 -32.44
N GLY A 504 -35.68 -13.60 -31.61
CA GLY A 504 -35.23 -13.01 -30.35
C GLY A 504 -36.21 -13.22 -29.18
N THR A 505 -37.14 -14.16 -29.29
CA THR A 505 -38.08 -14.51 -28.21
C THR A 505 -37.45 -15.51 -27.27
N VAL A 506 -37.50 -15.26 -25.97
CA VAL A 506 -36.95 -16.19 -24.95
C VAL A 506 -37.74 -17.51 -24.99
N VAL A 507 -37.00 -18.59 -25.24
CA VAL A 507 -37.53 -19.96 -25.28
C VAL A 507 -37.43 -20.64 -23.92
N ALA A 508 -36.28 -20.52 -23.28
CA ALA A 508 -35.99 -21.16 -21.99
C ALA A 508 -34.97 -20.38 -21.19
N VAL A 509 -35.01 -20.53 -19.88
CA VAL A 509 -34.04 -19.97 -18.91
C VAL A 509 -33.55 -21.09 -17.99
N SER A 510 -32.33 -20.98 -17.47
CA SER A 510 -31.77 -21.93 -16.47
C SER A 510 -32.29 -21.67 -15.06
N ASN A 511 -32.57 -20.42 -14.73
CA ASN A 511 -32.99 -20.01 -13.40
C ASN A 511 -34.52 -19.78 -13.39
N PRO A 512 -35.29 -20.57 -12.64
CA PRO A 512 -36.78 -20.49 -12.62
C PRO A 512 -37.30 -19.12 -12.19
N HIS A 513 -36.53 -18.32 -11.46
CA HIS A 513 -36.93 -16.97 -11.05
C HIS A 513 -37.16 -16.02 -12.22
N TYR A 514 -36.64 -16.34 -13.41
CA TYR A 514 -36.82 -15.57 -14.65
C TYR A 514 -37.86 -16.21 -15.61
N GLY A 515 -38.64 -17.13 -15.11
CA GLY A 515 -39.68 -17.80 -15.92
C GLY A 515 -40.68 -16.84 -16.60
N GLU A 516 -40.89 -15.66 -16.03
CA GLU A 516 -41.72 -14.61 -16.62
C GLU A 516 -41.14 -14.03 -17.92
N CYS A 517 -39.84 -14.17 -18.18
CA CYS A 517 -39.21 -13.71 -19.41
C CYS A 517 -39.51 -14.66 -20.59
N ILE A 518 -39.97 -15.90 -20.35
CA ILE A 518 -40.23 -16.89 -21.40
C ILE A 518 -41.42 -16.42 -22.25
N GLY A 519 -41.29 -16.52 -23.57
CA GLY A 519 -42.26 -16.08 -24.53
C GLY A 519 -42.26 -14.57 -24.85
N HIS A 520 -41.38 -13.82 -24.20
CA HIS A 520 -41.23 -12.40 -24.47
C HIS A 520 -39.98 -12.14 -25.32
N ALA A 521 -40.10 -11.19 -26.27
CA ALA A 521 -38.96 -10.79 -27.08
C ALA A 521 -37.99 -9.93 -26.29
N VAL A 522 -36.72 -10.24 -26.37
CA VAL A 522 -35.66 -9.41 -25.84
C VAL A 522 -35.39 -8.28 -26.82
N GLY A 523 -35.81 -7.07 -26.50
CA GLY A 523 -35.72 -5.90 -27.38
C GLY A 523 -34.34 -5.25 -27.46
N GLU A 524 -33.36 -5.84 -26.82
CA GLU A 524 -32.02 -5.27 -26.68
C GLU A 524 -31.18 -5.47 -27.96
N GLU A 525 -30.32 -4.51 -28.29
CA GLU A 525 -29.50 -4.48 -29.52
C GLU A 525 -28.58 -5.70 -29.64
N TRP A 526 -28.04 -6.19 -28.53
CA TRP A 526 -27.15 -7.34 -28.56
C TRP A 526 -27.79 -8.62 -29.12
N VAL A 527 -29.12 -8.81 -28.95
CA VAL A 527 -29.84 -9.97 -29.53
C VAL A 527 -29.81 -9.92 -31.05
N ARG A 528 -30.12 -8.76 -31.65
CA ARG A 528 -30.05 -8.58 -33.10
C ARG A 528 -28.64 -8.77 -33.65
N ARG A 529 -27.64 -8.31 -32.91
CA ARG A 529 -26.22 -8.51 -33.27
C ARG A 529 -25.82 -9.99 -33.17
N CYS A 530 -26.32 -10.71 -32.17
CA CYS A 530 -26.08 -12.13 -31.99
C CYS A 530 -26.67 -12.97 -33.12
N LEU A 531 -27.89 -12.66 -33.57
CA LEU A 531 -28.58 -13.38 -34.62
C LEU A 531 -28.10 -13.06 -36.04
N ALA A 532 -27.26 -12.08 -36.22
CA ALA A 532 -26.61 -11.81 -37.51
C ALA A 532 -25.76 -13.02 -37.94
N PRO A 533 -25.67 -13.32 -39.28
CA PRO A 533 -24.86 -14.42 -39.74
C PRO A 533 -23.42 -14.31 -39.26
N ALA A 534 -22.93 -15.31 -38.55
CA ALA A 534 -21.63 -15.33 -37.90
C ALA A 534 -20.98 -16.72 -37.98
N ASP A 535 -19.68 -16.78 -37.83
CA ASP A 535 -18.97 -18.04 -37.67
C ASP A 535 -19.09 -18.55 -36.22
N THR A 536 -18.59 -19.76 -35.99
CA THR A 536 -18.59 -20.40 -34.64
C THR A 536 -17.65 -19.71 -33.63
N GLN A 537 -16.86 -18.70 -34.05
CA GLN A 537 -15.97 -17.93 -33.21
C GLN A 537 -16.58 -16.59 -32.82
N SER A 538 -17.66 -16.17 -33.47
CA SER A 538 -18.33 -14.90 -33.22
C SER A 538 -19.14 -14.92 -31.92
N TYR A 539 -19.09 -13.81 -31.19
CA TYR A 539 -19.89 -13.57 -30.01
C TYR A 539 -20.23 -12.07 -29.88
N VAL A 540 -21.15 -11.77 -29.02
CA VAL A 540 -21.58 -10.39 -28.73
C VAL A 540 -21.60 -10.19 -27.23
N VAL A 541 -21.18 -9.00 -26.78
CA VAL A 541 -21.32 -8.57 -25.39
C VAL A 541 -22.29 -7.39 -25.34
N SER A 542 -23.22 -7.41 -24.38
CA SER A 542 -24.13 -6.29 -24.11
C SER A 542 -23.36 -5.11 -23.49
N ALA A 543 -23.96 -3.92 -23.51
CA ALA A 543 -23.51 -2.84 -22.64
C ALA A 543 -23.70 -3.24 -21.16
N PHE A 544 -22.91 -2.66 -20.25
CA PHE A 544 -23.16 -2.81 -18.81
C PHE A 544 -24.35 -1.94 -18.43
N ALA A 545 -25.52 -2.55 -18.38
CA ALA A 545 -26.79 -1.86 -18.20
C ALA A 545 -27.80 -2.72 -17.40
N PRO A 546 -28.83 -2.11 -16.82
CA PRO A 546 -29.89 -2.86 -16.18
C PRO A 546 -30.69 -3.64 -17.21
N THR A 547 -31.02 -4.92 -16.91
CA THR A 547 -31.78 -5.79 -17.78
C THR A 547 -32.80 -6.58 -16.99
N PRO A 548 -34.01 -6.87 -17.57
CA PRO A 548 -34.98 -7.76 -16.97
C PRO A 548 -34.44 -9.17 -16.73
N LEU A 549 -33.48 -9.61 -17.53
CA LEU A 549 -32.82 -10.92 -17.40
C LEU A 549 -31.91 -11.02 -16.17
N TYR A 550 -31.74 -9.91 -15.42
CA TYR A 550 -31.02 -9.84 -14.15
C TYR A 550 -31.77 -9.00 -13.09
N HIS A 551 -33.13 -9.15 -13.04
CA HIS A 551 -34.00 -8.39 -12.10
C HIS A 551 -33.81 -6.86 -12.13
N GLY A 552 -33.55 -6.29 -13.31
CA GLY A 552 -33.30 -4.84 -13.45
C GLY A 552 -31.98 -4.38 -12.90
N ARG A 553 -31.06 -5.26 -12.48
CA ARG A 553 -29.71 -4.96 -12.08
C ARG A 553 -28.78 -4.85 -13.30
N HIS A 554 -27.64 -4.19 -13.13
CA HIS A 554 -26.63 -4.02 -14.17
C HIS A 554 -25.78 -5.28 -14.32
N THR A 555 -25.61 -5.74 -15.56
CA THR A 555 -24.71 -6.84 -15.88
C THR A 555 -24.21 -6.77 -17.31
N TYR A 556 -23.22 -7.64 -17.66
CA TYR A 556 -22.89 -7.99 -19.02
C TYR A 556 -23.60 -9.29 -19.41
N ILE A 557 -24.11 -9.35 -20.65
CA ILE A 557 -24.64 -10.56 -21.26
C ILE A 557 -23.72 -10.93 -22.42
N TYR A 558 -23.19 -12.14 -22.39
CA TYR A 558 -22.39 -12.72 -23.45
C TYR A 558 -23.28 -13.64 -24.28
N ALA A 559 -23.31 -13.45 -25.61
CA ALA A 559 -24.23 -14.18 -26.46
C ALA A 559 -23.52 -14.70 -27.70
N ALA A 560 -23.96 -15.89 -28.16
CA ALA A 560 -23.50 -16.49 -29.40
C ALA A 560 -24.66 -17.13 -30.14
N ALA A 561 -24.61 -17.11 -31.47
CA ALA A 561 -25.63 -17.69 -32.35
C ALA A 561 -25.60 -19.23 -32.32
N ILE A 562 -26.74 -19.84 -32.28
CA ILE A 562 -26.92 -21.29 -32.44
C ILE A 562 -27.22 -21.54 -33.91
N ALA A 563 -26.31 -22.24 -34.60
CA ALA A 563 -26.45 -22.57 -36.02
C ALA A 563 -27.37 -23.77 -36.22
N ASP A 564 -28.11 -23.77 -37.31
CA ASP A 564 -28.87 -24.93 -37.77
C ASP A 564 -27.90 -25.94 -38.40
N THR A 565 -27.75 -27.09 -37.76
CA THR A 565 -26.85 -28.17 -38.19
C THR A 565 -27.41 -29.01 -39.34
N ASP A 566 -28.73 -29.01 -39.56
CA ASP A 566 -29.43 -29.87 -40.52
C ASP A 566 -29.70 -29.15 -41.87
N ALA A 567 -29.81 -27.82 -41.82
CA ALA A 567 -29.92 -27.04 -43.06
C ALA A 567 -28.53 -26.79 -43.60
N GLY A 568 -28.07 -27.52 -44.60
CA GLY A 568 -26.76 -27.38 -45.23
C GLY A 568 -26.35 -25.94 -45.74
N HIS A 569 -26.95 -24.91 -45.22
CA HIS A 569 -26.84 -23.52 -45.62
C HIS A 569 -26.69 -22.57 -44.42
N GLY A 570 -26.03 -22.92 -43.33
CA GLY A 570 -25.53 -21.97 -42.36
C GLY A 570 -26.52 -20.96 -41.76
N GLY A 571 -27.79 -21.34 -41.60
CA GLY A 571 -28.82 -20.52 -40.99
C GLY A 571 -28.68 -20.47 -39.44
N THR A 572 -29.03 -19.36 -38.81
CA THR A 572 -29.11 -19.21 -37.38
C THR A 572 -30.52 -19.60 -36.92
N CYS A 573 -30.66 -20.64 -36.05
CA CYS A 573 -31.95 -21.07 -35.50
C CYS A 573 -32.30 -20.34 -34.18
N GLY A 574 -31.35 -19.66 -33.55
CA GLY A 574 -31.55 -18.92 -32.33
C GLY A 574 -30.22 -18.51 -31.73
N GLY A 575 -30.20 -18.22 -30.45
CA GLY A 575 -28.98 -17.87 -29.73
C GLY A 575 -29.05 -18.25 -28.26
N ILE A 576 -27.85 -18.32 -27.66
CA ILE A 576 -27.69 -18.47 -26.22
C ILE A 576 -27.12 -17.18 -25.65
N GLY A 577 -27.69 -16.70 -24.55
CA GLY A 577 -27.20 -15.57 -23.76
C GLY A 577 -26.81 -16.03 -22.37
N ILE A 578 -25.65 -15.62 -21.92
CA ILE A 578 -25.13 -15.89 -20.59
C ILE A 578 -25.21 -14.60 -19.76
N VAL A 579 -26.04 -14.62 -18.72
CA VAL A 579 -26.24 -13.51 -17.80
C VAL A 579 -25.20 -13.64 -16.68
N PHE A 580 -24.17 -12.81 -16.72
CA PHE A 580 -23.10 -12.80 -15.73
C PHE A 580 -23.59 -12.28 -14.39
N ASP A 581 -23.29 -12.96 -13.28
CA ASP A 581 -23.65 -12.51 -11.93
C ASP A 581 -22.68 -11.40 -11.47
N ALA A 582 -22.81 -10.23 -12.12
CA ALA A 582 -21.82 -9.15 -12.10
C ALA A 582 -21.56 -8.59 -10.70
N GLU A 583 -22.60 -8.36 -9.90
CA GLU A 583 -22.48 -7.66 -8.63
C GLU A 583 -21.58 -8.41 -7.62
N PRO A 584 -21.87 -9.68 -7.25
CA PRO A 584 -21.00 -10.42 -6.33
C PRO A 584 -19.64 -10.76 -6.94
N GLN A 585 -19.58 -11.07 -8.24
CA GLN A 585 -18.32 -11.46 -8.89
C GLN A 585 -17.33 -10.29 -8.97
N PHE A 586 -17.76 -9.12 -9.42
CA PHE A 586 -16.89 -7.94 -9.46
C PHE A 586 -16.48 -7.49 -8.06
N ARG A 587 -17.38 -7.57 -7.08
CA ARG A 587 -17.05 -7.25 -5.68
C ARG A 587 -15.98 -8.20 -5.15
N ALA A 588 -16.07 -9.48 -5.40
CA ALA A 588 -15.07 -10.46 -5.00
C ALA A 588 -13.71 -10.20 -5.66
N MET A 589 -13.68 -9.90 -6.97
CA MET A 589 -12.46 -9.55 -7.71
C MET A 589 -11.77 -8.32 -7.12
N LEU A 590 -12.55 -7.29 -6.76
CA LEU A 590 -12.02 -6.07 -6.12
C LEU A 590 -11.52 -6.33 -4.70
N GLN A 591 -12.20 -7.19 -3.92
CA GLN A 591 -11.77 -7.58 -2.58
C GLN A 591 -10.44 -8.32 -2.59
N ASP A 592 -10.18 -9.15 -3.60
CA ASP A 592 -8.91 -9.85 -3.78
C ASP A 592 -7.76 -8.89 -4.08
N ALA A 593 -8.05 -7.72 -4.66
CA ALA A 593 -7.09 -6.67 -4.99
C ALA A 593 -6.97 -5.59 -3.91
N LEU A 594 -7.57 -5.74 -2.72
CA LEU A 594 -7.43 -4.77 -1.64
C LEU A 594 -6.09 -4.93 -0.91
N PRO A 595 -5.45 -3.81 -0.52
CA PRO A 595 -4.20 -3.83 0.23
C PRO A 595 -4.40 -4.44 1.62
N ARG A 596 -3.45 -5.28 2.04
CA ARG A 596 -3.49 -5.97 3.33
C ARG A 596 -2.28 -5.59 4.18
N ASN A 597 -2.50 -5.49 5.48
CA ASN A 597 -1.43 -5.26 6.45
C ASN A 597 -0.60 -6.55 6.69
N ALA A 598 0.41 -6.46 7.53
CA ALA A 598 1.28 -7.60 7.88
C ALA A 598 0.51 -8.79 8.48
N ARG A 599 -0.67 -8.56 9.06
CA ARG A 599 -1.55 -9.62 9.63
C ARG A 599 -2.48 -10.23 8.59
N GLY A 600 -2.44 -9.79 7.33
CA GLY A 600 -3.34 -10.23 6.27
C GLY A 600 -4.72 -9.57 6.28
N GLU A 601 -4.98 -8.59 7.16
CA GLU A 601 -6.23 -7.85 7.24
C GLU A 601 -6.22 -6.72 6.21
N ILE A 602 -7.38 -6.41 5.64
CA ILE A 602 -7.53 -5.26 4.72
C ILE A 602 -7.16 -3.97 5.48
N MET A 603 -6.35 -3.13 4.85
CA MET A 603 -5.96 -1.84 5.44
C MET A 603 -7.20 -0.96 5.65
N PRO A 604 -7.43 -0.44 6.87
CA PRO A 604 -8.62 0.36 7.18
C PRO A 604 -8.75 1.58 6.26
N GLY A 605 -9.95 1.79 5.72
CA GLY A 605 -10.26 2.90 4.83
C GLY A 605 -9.79 2.70 3.38
N SER A 606 -9.17 1.58 3.03
CA SER A 606 -8.85 1.22 1.65
C SER A 606 -10.08 0.65 0.95
N PHE A 607 -10.23 0.99 -0.33
CA PHE A 607 -11.30 0.47 -1.17
C PHE A 607 -10.85 0.39 -2.63
N ALA A 608 -11.62 -0.33 -3.45
CA ALA A 608 -11.33 -0.50 -4.86
C ALA A 608 -12.62 -0.36 -5.69
N VAL A 609 -12.45 0.11 -6.93
CA VAL A 609 -13.55 0.40 -7.84
C VAL A 609 -13.21 -0.07 -9.25
N PHE A 610 -14.16 -0.69 -9.95
CA PHE A 610 -14.19 -0.76 -11.40
C PHE A 610 -15.06 0.37 -11.95
N ALA A 611 -14.58 1.08 -12.95
CA ALA A 611 -15.31 2.17 -13.59
C ALA A 611 -15.11 2.17 -15.11
N ASP A 612 -16.05 2.74 -15.85
CA ASP A 612 -15.95 2.95 -17.29
C ASP A 612 -15.11 4.22 -17.62
N ARG A 613 -14.84 4.45 -18.90
CA ARG A 613 -14.14 5.67 -19.35
C ARG A 613 -14.93 6.96 -19.06
N GLY A 614 -16.24 6.86 -18.85
CA GLY A 614 -17.10 7.97 -18.41
C GLY A 614 -17.08 8.22 -16.90
N ARG A 615 -16.17 7.60 -16.16
CA ARG A 615 -16.04 7.69 -14.70
C ARG A 615 -17.20 7.05 -13.92
N ARG A 616 -18.09 6.28 -14.59
CA ARG A 616 -19.23 5.63 -13.93
C ARG A 616 -18.79 4.34 -13.27
N VAL A 617 -19.19 4.18 -12.01
CA VAL A 617 -18.90 2.99 -11.22
C VAL A 617 -19.62 1.77 -11.79
N ILE A 618 -18.85 0.73 -12.12
CA ILE A 618 -19.33 -0.61 -12.49
C ILE A 618 -19.47 -1.46 -11.23
N ALA A 619 -18.50 -1.40 -10.34
CA ALA A 619 -18.53 -2.07 -9.04
C ALA A 619 -17.62 -1.33 -8.06
N SER A 620 -17.95 -1.42 -6.78
CA SER A 620 -17.16 -0.82 -5.69
C SER A 620 -17.19 -1.70 -4.45
N THR A 621 -16.10 -1.70 -3.71
CA THR A 621 -16.05 -2.27 -2.36
C THR A 621 -16.51 -1.27 -1.29
N ASP A 622 -16.69 0.00 -1.65
CA ASP A 622 -17.16 1.06 -0.76
C ASP A 622 -18.62 1.46 -1.11
N ALA A 623 -19.50 1.36 -0.14
CA ALA A 623 -20.92 1.67 -0.30
C ALA A 623 -21.20 3.16 -0.62
N ARG A 624 -20.25 4.06 -0.40
CA ARG A 624 -20.36 5.48 -0.77
C ARG A 624 -20.41 5.69 -2.29
N TYR A 625 -19.87 4.74 -3.06
CA TYR A 625 -19.81 4.79 -4.51
C TYR A 625 -20.60 3.62 -5.13
N PRO A 626 -21.94 3.68 -5.14
CA PRO A 626 -22.77 2.64 -5.72
C PRO A 626 -22.65 2.62 -7.25
N ILE A 627 -23.10 1.50 -7.86
CA ILE A 627 -23.10 1.30 -9.32
C ILE A 627 -23.80 2.46 -10.03
N GLY A 628 -23.21 2.95 -11.10
CA GLY A 628 -23.72 4.05 -11.94
C GLY A 628 -23.39 5.45 -11.44
N THR A 629 -22.82 5.64 -10.24
CA THR A 629 -22.33 6.94 -9.77
C THR A 629 -21.07 7.36 -10.51
N GLU A 630 -20.91 8.68 -10.68
CA GLU A 630 -19.71 9.26 -11.26
C GLU A 630 -18.67 9.53 -10.17
N LEU A 631 -17.43 9.04 -10.37
CA LEU A 631 -16.34 9.24 -9.44
C LEU A 631 -15.79 10.68 -9.55
N PRO A 632 -15.62 11.41 -8.42
CA PRO A 632 -15.10 12.77 -8.40
C PRO A 632 -13.56 12.81 -8.54
N LEU A 633 -13.04 12.20 -9.60
CA LEU A 633 -11.61 12.11 -9.89
C LEU A 633 -11.29 12.73 -11.25
N PRO A 634 -10.02 13.12 -11.50
CA PRO A 634 -9.59 13.65 -12.78
C PRO A 634 -9.83 12.66 -13.93
N GLU A 635 -10.34 13.18 -15.04
CA GLU A 635 -10.63 12.40 -16.26
C GLU A 635 -9.39 11.64 -16.78
N ALA A 636 -8.21 12.20 -16.60
CA ALA A 636 -6.94 11.61 -17.05
C ALA A 636 -6.70 10.18 -16.51
N LEU A 637 -7.25 9.82 -15.35
CA LEU A 637 -7.15 8.48 -14.79
C LEU A 637 -8.00 7.44 -15.55
N PHE A 638 -9.03 7.90 -16.27
CA PHE A 638 -9.95 7.05 -17.04
C PHE A 638 -9.65 7.07 -18.54
N GLN A 639 -8.84 8.02 -19.01
CA GLN A 639 -8.40 8.15 -20.41
C GLN A 639 -7.01 7.54 -20.65
N LEU A 640 -6.56 6.67 -19.75
CA LEU A 640 -5.32 5.92 -19.96
C LEU A 640 -5.43 5.04 -21.21
N ALA A 641 -4.32 4.88 -21.93
CA ALA A 641 -4.25 3.90 -23.02
C ALA A 641 -4.45 2.48 -22.45
N ASN A 642 -5.05 1.61 -23.25
CA ASN A 642 -5.28 0.22 -22.84
C ASN A 642 -3.97 -0.44 -22.42
N GLY A 643 -4.03 -1.14 -21.29
CA GLY A 643 -2.86 -1.80 -20.71
C GLY A 643 -1.86 -0.87 -20.00
N THR A 644 -2.13 0.43 -19.88
CA THR A 644 -1.27 1.34 -19.13
C THR A 644 -1.82 1.60 -17.72
N ASP A 645 -0.91 1.93 -16.81
CA ASP A 645 -1.20 2.23 -15.42
C ASP A 645 -0.74 3.64 -15.02
N SER A 646 -1.29 4.13 -13.91
CA SER A 646 -0.89 5.38 -13.28
C SER A 646 -1.07 5.28 -11.77
N ALA A 647 -0.30 6.05 -11.01
CA ALA A 647 -0.54 6.24 -9.58
C ALA A 647 -0.35 7.70 -9.21
N THR A 648 -1.23 8.22 -8.37
CA THR A 648 -1.27 9.62 -8.00
C THR A 648 -1.90 9.79 -6.62
N ILE A 649 -1.83 11.00 -6.07
CA ILE A 649 -2.46 11.33 -4.78
C ILE A 649 -3.61 12.29 -5.03
N HIS A 650 -4.78 11.96 -4.49
CA HIS A 650 -5.97 12.80 -4.55
C HIS A 650 -6.61 12.98 -3.19
N ALA A 651 -7.14 14.18 -2.96
CA ALA A 651 -7.99 14.46 -1.82
C ALA A 651 -9.42 14.02 -2.16
N LEU A 652 -9.98 13.12 -1.35
CA LEU A 652 -11.33 12.60 -1.49
C LEU A 652 -11.97 12.49 -0.11
N ASP A 653 -13.16 13.04 0.07
CA ASP A 653 -13.91 13.00 1.32
C ASP A 653 -13.10 13.49 2.56
N GLY A 654 -12.28 14.52 2.40
CA GLY A 654 -11.46 15.08 3.50
C GLY A 654 -10.23 14.25 3.87
N CYS A 655 -9.87 13.25 3.07
CA CYS A 655 -8.68 12.43 3.24
C CYS A 655 -7.83 12.41 1.95
N TYR A 656 -6.51 12.47 2.10
CA TYR A 656 -5.61 12.17 0.98
C TYR A 656 -5.55 10.68 0.76
N HIS A 657 -5.71 10.25 -0.49
CA HIS A 657 -5.57 8.85 -0.90
C HIS A 657 -4.47 8.71 -1.95
N ALA A 658 -3.65 7.68 -1.81
CA ALA A 658 -2.90 7.14 -2.93
C ALA A 658 -3.89 6.38 -3.82
N VAL A 659 -3.93 6.72 -5.10
CA VAL A 659 -4.85 6.14 -6.09
C VAL A 659 -4.03 5.50 -7.19
N GLY A 660 -4.04 4.18 -7.25
CA GLY A 660 -3.52 3.43 -8.39
C GLY A 660 -4.64 3.18 -9.40
N ALA A 661 -4.39 3.42 -10.67
CA ALA A 661 -5.33 3.20 -11.77
C ALA A 661 -4.70 2.32 -12.84
N ARG A 662 -5.47 1.42 -13.41
CA ARG A 662 -5.07 0.58 -14.55
C ARG A 662 -6.23 0.45 -15.52
N MET A 663 -5.98 0.71 -16.81
CA MET A 663 -6.95 0.45 -17.88
C MET A 663 -6.80 -0.99 -18.37
N SER A 664 -7.92 -1.65 -18.65
CA SER A 664 -7.94 -3.00 -19.22
C SER A 664 -6.97 -3.15 -20.40
N ALA A 665 -6.22 -4.23 -20.38
CA ALA A 665 -5.34 -4.65 -21.46
C ALA A 665 -6.07 -5.56 -22.47
N GLY A 666 -7.25 -6.04 -22.12
CA GLY A 666 -7.89 -7.17 -22.76
C GLY A 666 -7.16 -8.48 -22.47
N TYR A 667 -7.64 -9.55 -23.07
CA TYR A 667 -7.09 -10.89 -22.87
C TYR A 667 -7.18 -11.75 -24.13
N ARG A 668 -6.20 -12.55 -24.46
CA ARG A 668 -6.21 -13.38 -25.66
C ARG A 668 -5.61 -14.78 -25.50
N GLU A 669 -4.99 -15.11 -24.37
CA GLU A 669 -4.22 -16.33 -24.19
C GLU A 669 -3.24 -16.60 -25.35
N PHE A 670 -3.42 -17.72 -26.07
CA PHE A 670 -2.59 -18.13 -27.18
C PHE A 670 -3.25 -17.87 -28.54
N LYS A 671 -4.34 -17.09 -28.57
CA LYS A 671 -5.03 -16.69 -29.79
C LYS A 671 -4.33 -15.54 -30.51
N SER A 672 -4.73 -15.28 -31.77
CA SER A 672 -4.29 -14.11 -32.52
C SER A 672 -4.75 -12.80 -31.90
N ALA A 673 -4.15 -11.69 -32.32
CA ALA A 673 -4.57 -10.38 -31.87
C ALA A 673 -6.01 -10.04 -32.27
N ASP A 674 -6.47 -10.58 -33.39
CA ASP A 674 -7.81 -10.33 -33.94
C ASP A 674 -8.91 -11.07 -33.15
N ASP A 675 -8.56 -12.12 -32.39
CA ASP A 675 -9.47 -12.88 -31.52
C ASP A 675 -9.23 -12.55 -30.03
N ALA A 676 -8.72 -11.36 -29.72
CA ALA A 676 -8.54 -10.88 -28.36
C ALA A 676 -9.86 -10.32 -27.81
N TYR A 677 -10.14 -10.61 -26.55
CA TYR A 677 -11.19 -9.95 -25.78
C TYR A 677 -10.76 -8.54 -25.36
N HIS A 678 -11.59 -7.56 -25.59
CA HIS A 678 -11.34 -6.17 -25.21
C HIS A 678 -12.50 -5.59 -24.43
N ASN A 679 -12.19 -4.76 -23.45
CA ASN A 679 -13.15 -3.90 -22.75
C ASN A 679 -12.52 -2.55 -22.39
N ASP A 680 -13.34 -1.61 -21.93
CA ASP A 680 -12.95 -0.24 -21.58
C ASP A 680 -13.15 0.04 -20.09
N VAL A 681 -12.77 -0.92 -19.25
CA VAL A 681 -12.88 -0.80 -17.79
C VAL A 681 -11.55 -0.40 -17.19
N ALA A 682 -11.59 0.55 -16.25
CA ALA A 682 -10.49 0.93 -15.39
C ALA A 682 -10.69 0.33 -13.99
N ALA A 683 -9.65 -0.24 -13.39
CA ALA A 683 -9.61 -0.52 -11.97
C ALA A 683 -8.87 0.60 -11.24
N LEU A 684 -9.44 1.02 -10.12
CA LEU A 684 -8.84 2.00 -9.22
C LEU A 684 -8.76 1.41 -7.81
N VAL A 685 -7.58 1.54 -7.18
CA VAL A 685 -7.35 1.10 -5.79
C VAL A 685 -6.94 2.31 -4.96
N PHE A 686 -7.60 2.50 -3.83
CA PHE A 686 -7.46 3.66 -2.94
C PHE A 686 -6.87 3.22 -1.60
N VAL A 687 -5.80 3.91 -1.18
CA VAL A 687 -5.18 3.73 0.14
C VAL A 687 -5.13 5.07 0.85
N PRO A 688 -5.73 5.20 2.05
CA PRO A 688 -5.73 6.46 2.78
C PRO A 688 -4.32 6.80 3.28
N LEU A 689 -3.89 8.03 3.06
CA LEU A 689 -2.60 8.56 3.49
C LEU A 689 -2.71 9.44 4.75
N GLY A 690 -3.85 10.10 4.95
CA GLY A 690 -4.10 10.97 6.10
C GLY A 690 -5.15 12.05 5.81
N ALA A 691 -5.65 12.69 6.88
CA ALA A 691 -6.66 13.72 6.76
C ALA A 691 -6.12 14.99 6.07
N VAL A 692 -6.94 15.60 5.21
CA VAL A 692 -6.64 16.91 4.63
C VAL A 692 -6.68 17.94 5.76
N PRO A 693 -5.62 18.76 5.97
CA PRO A 693 -5.63 19.81 6.99
C PRO A 693 -6.77 20.80 6.77
N ALA A 694 -7.45 21.21 7.83
CA ALA A 694 -8.48 22.25 7.74
C ALA A 694 -7.90 23.55 7.18
N ALA A 695 -8.70 24.30 6.39
CA ALA A 695 -8.29 25.59 5.84
C ALA A 695 -8.02 26.57 7.01
N GLY A 696 -6.74 26.78 7.31
CA GLY A 696 -6.25 27.55 8.47
C GLY A 696 -5.23 26.79 9.33
N GLU A 697 -5.21 25.47 9.28
CA GLU A 697 -4.15 24.62 9.79
C GLU A 697 -3.09 24.28 8.71
N VAL A 698 -2.81 25.19 7.81
CA VAL A 698 -1.58 25.05 7.04
C VAL A 698 -0.49 25.05 8.11
N PRO A 699 0.29 23.96 8.29
CA PRO A 699 1.46 24.03 9.12
C PRO A 699 2.22 25.24 8.59
N ALA A 700 2.46 26.24 9.42
CA ALA A 700 3.42 27.28 9.11
C ALA A 700 4.60 26.53 8.50
N GLY A 701 4.89 26.81 7.23
CA GLY A 701 5.79 26.02 6.40
C GLY A 701 6.93 25.56 7.24
N GLU A 702 7.38 24.34 6.98
CA GLU A 702 8.45 23.63 7.73
C GLU A 702 9.16 24.58 8.70
N PRO A 703 9.38 24.27 9.96
CA PRO A 703 10.28 25.06 10.75
C PRO A 703 11.67 24.90 10.08
N GLY A 704 11.79 25.48 8.89
CA GLY A 704 13.06 25.73 8.29
C GLY A 704 13.77 26.49 9.39
N LEU A 705 14.88 25.94 9.90
CA LEU A 705 15.79 26.50 10.87
C LEU A 705 15.56 28.00 10.90
N VAL A 706 14.71 28.48 11.84
CA VAL A 706 14.47 29.91 11.98
C VAL A 706 15.83 30.48 12.31
N ARG A 707 16.52 31.02 11.30
CA ARG A 707 17.79 31.70 11.50
C ARG A 707 17.50 32.80 12.51
N LEU A 708 17.96 32.57 13.73
CA LEU A 708 17.84 33.60 14.76
C LEU A 708 18.51 34.89 14.24
N PRO A 709 17.90 36.07 14.48
CA PRO A 709 18.48 37.31 14.09
C PRO A 709 19.92 37.43 14.66
N ARG A 710 20.88 37.66 13.80
CA ARG A 710 22.29 37.84 14.20
C ARG A 710 22.63 39.31 14.18
N LEU A 711 22.98 39.86 15.32
CA LEU A 711 23.68 41.14 15.39
C LEU A 711 25.16 40.90 15.14
N ARG A 712 25.73 41.52 14.10
CA ARG A 712 27.17 41.49 13.85
C ARG A 712 27.95 42.05 15.05
N GLN A 713 28.89 41.30 15.57
CA GLN A 713 29.82 41.78 16.57
C GLN A 713 30.76 42.80 15.91
N THR A 714 30.59 44.06 16.24
CA THR A 714 31.51 45.12 15.83
C THR A 714 32.29 45.57 17.07
N GLY A 715 33.60 45.22 17.15
CA GLY A 715 34.50 45.82 18.14
C GLY A 715 34.63 47.31 17.87
N ALA A 716 33.79 48.13 18.52
CA ALA A 716 33.86 49.57 18.42
C ALA A 716 34.59 50.13 19.67
N PRO A 717 35.46 51.20 19.53
CA PRO A 717 36.01 51.87 20.65
C PRO A 717 34.89 52.67 21.36
N GLY A 718 34.43 52.21 22.51
CA GLY A 718 33.36 52.92 23.27
C GLY A 718 32.57 52.06 24.26
N GLY A 719 32.95 50.82 24.47
CA GLY A 719 32.26 49.87 25.36
C GLY A 719 31.08 49.17 24.69
N SER A 720 30.80 47.96 25.13
CA SER A 720 29.73 47.12 24.65
C SER A 720 28.92 46.56 25.82
N THR A 721 27.63 46.24 25.55
CA THR A 721 26.73 45.62 26.52
C THR A 721 26.20 44.30 25.96
N GLU A 722 26.31 43.24 26.73
CA GLU A 722 25.71 41.94 26.37
C GLU A 722 24.22 41.92 26.74
N ILE A 723 23.43 41.49 25.79
CA ILE A 723 21.94 41.44 25.95
C ILE A 723 21.51 40.02 25.78
N ALA A 724 20.94 39.42 26.83
CA ALA A 724 20.33 38.10 26.78
C ALA A 724 18.98 38.23 26.09
N THR A 725 18.84 37.72 24.86
CA THR A 725 17.62 37.86 24.06
C THR A 725 16.73 36.63 24.11
N PHE A 726 15.44 36.85 23.93
CA PHE A 726 14.39 35.85 23.90
C PHE A 726 13.17 36.36 23.10
N PHE A 727 12.23 35.45 22.82
CA PHE A 727 11.02 35.77 22.07
C PHE A 727 9.75 35.46 22.88
N ILE A 728 8.81 36.40 22.84
CA ILE A 728 7.43 36.19 23.27
C ILE A 728 6.54 36.33 22.02
N GLY A 729 6.03 35.23 21.50
CA GLY A 729 5.50 35.18 20.14
C GLY A 729 6.59 35.50 19.11
N ASP A 730 6.31 36.45 18.22
CA ASP A 730 7.24 36.95 17.19
C ASP A 730 8.06 38.19 17.65
N GLU A 731 7.79 38.70 18.84
CA GLU A 731 8.48 39.90 19.33
C GLU A 731 9.84 39.53 19.91
N TRP A 732 10.86 40.24 19.41
CA TRP A 732 12.27 40.04 19.83
C TRP A 732 12.61 40.95 21.00
N LEU A 733 12.80 40.34 22.16
CA LEU A 733 12.99 41.01 23.42
C LEU A 733 14.36 40.63 24.02
N GLY A 734 14.86 41.44 24.93
CA GLY A 734 16.10 41.14 25.67
C GLY A 734 16.15 41.83 27.03
N ILE A 735 17.08 41.36 27.85
CA ILE A 735 17.44 41.92 29.15
C ILE A 735 18.97 41.97 29.18
N VAL A 736 19.55 43.03 29.78
CA VAL A 736 20.99 43.09 29.98
C VAL A 736 21.48 41.85 30.75
N SER A 737 22.45 41.13 30.21
CA SER A 737 22.87 39.83 30.71
C SER A 737 23.22 39.80 32.19
N ALA A 738 23.77 40.91 32.72
CA ALA A 738 24.10 41.07 34.15
C ALA A 738 22.91 40.89 35.10
N HIS A 739 21.68 41.08 34.62
CA HIS A 739 20.44 40.90 35.39
C HIS A 739 19.85 39.52 35.23
N VAL A 740 20.34 38.69 34.31
CA VAL A 740 19.81 37.32 34.06
C VAL A 740 20.62 36.32 34.85
N LEU A 741 19.95 35.40 35.51
CA LEU A 741 20.59 34.27 36.23
C LEU A 741 20.77 33.07 35.35
N GLU A 742 19.66 32.56 34.83
CA GLU A 742 19.63 31.45 33.87
C GLU A 742 18.25 31.28 33.25
N ALA A 743 18.11 30.39 32.26
CA ALA A 743 16.86 29.93 31.74
C ALA A 743 16.56 28.49 32.22
N VAL A 744 15.34 28.21 32.62
CA VAL A 744 14.89 26.89 33.04
C VAL A 744 13.65 26.45 32.22
N ASP A 745 13.32 25.16 32.25
CA ASP A 745 12.12 24.67 31.57
C ASP A 745 10.86 25.17 32.26
N ALA A 746 9.81 25.45 31.50
CA ALA A 746 8.53 25.95 32.04
C ALA A 746 7.63 24.82 32.60
N THR A 747 8.14 23.61 32.74
CA THR A 747 7.40 22.50 33.35
C THR A 747 7.37 22.64 34.89
N GLY A 748 6.24 22.32 35.50
CA GLY A 748 6.10 22.33 36.96
C GLY A 748 5.72 23.68 37.58
N ILE A 749 5.16 24.61 36.81
CA ILE A 749 4.56 25.83 37.36
C ILE A 749 3.25 25.46 38.06
N THR A 750 3.13 25.82 39.32
CA THR A 750 1.93 25.62 40.11
C THR A 750 1.11 26.90 40.15
N SER A 751 -0.13 26.85 39.63
CA SER A 751 -1.06 27.98 39.69
C SER A 751 -1.51 28.23 41.14
N VAL A 752 -1.50 29.50 41.56
CA VAL A 752 -1.93 29.91 42.89
C VAL A 752 -3.19 30.76 42.76
N PRO A 753 -4.31 30.38 43.36
CA PRO A 753 -5.55 31.14 43.30
C PRO A 753 -5.42 32.55 43.93
N GLY A 754 -6.03 33.52 43.28
CA GLY A 754 -6.06 34.90 43.77
C GLY A 754 -4.85 35.75 43.39
N LEU A 755 -3.93 35.24 42.56
CA LEU A 755 -2.88 36.04 41.96
C LEU A 755 -3.41 36.85 40.77
N PRO A 756 -2.82 38.03 40.44
CA PRO A 756 -3.16 38.79 39.25
C PRO A 756 -2.94 38.00 37.95
N ASP A 757 -3.69 38.33 36.89
CA ASP A 757 -3.65 37.60 35.58
C ASP A 757 -2.27 37.52 34.94
N HIS A 758 -1.39 38.43 35.22
CA HIS A 758 -0.01 38.42 34.71
C HIS A 758 0.94 37.51 35.50
N VAL A 759 0.52 36.96 36.63
CA VAL A 759 1.28 35.97 37.41
C VAL A 759 0.75 34.59 37.10
N GLN A 760 1.49 33.84 36.29
CA GLN A 760 1.10 32.48 35.87
C GLN A 760 1.08 31.46 37.02
N GLY A 761 1.91 31.71 38.05
CA GLY A 761 2.02 30.83 39.18
C GLY A 761 3.40 30.89 39.85
N VAL A 762 3.73 29.84 40.56
CA VAL A 762 4.98 29.68 41.30
C VAL A 762 5.74 28.44 40.76
N PHE A 763 7.05 28.61 40.59
CA PHE A 763 7.99 27.58 40.16
C PHE A 763 9.03 27.37 41.26
N MET A 764 9.38 26.12 41.57
CA MET A 764 10.45 25.83 42.55
C MET A 764 11.83 25.96 41.89
N TYR A 765 12.55 27.03 42.24
CA TYR A 765 13.87 27.33 41.74
C TYR A 765 14.90 27.27 42.85
N GLN A 766 15.87 26.35 42.82
CA GLN A 766 16.91 26.14 43.83
C GLN A 766 16.30 26.07 45.23
N ASP A 767 15.30 25.24 45.43
CA ASP A 767 14.53 25.04 46.69
C ASP A 767 13.82 26.29 47.23
N ARG A 768 13.60 27.31 46.39
CA ARG A 768 12.87 28.50 46.74
C ARG A 768 11.70 28.74 45.73
N PRO A 769 10.55 29.21 46.24
CA PRO A 769 9.46 29.58 45.36
C PRO A 769 9.78 30.84 44.56
N LEU A 770 9.64 30.75 43.23
CA LEU A 770 9.87 31.78 42.23
C LEU A 770 8.53 32.18 41.60
N LEU A 771 8.16 33.45 41.65
CA LEU A 771 7.01 33.97 40.91
C LEU A 771 7.30 34.01 39.40
N VAL A 772 6.37 33.51 38.61
CA VAL A 772 6.49 33.39 37.15
C VAL A 772 5.49 34.34 36.47
N LEU A 773 6.01 35.27 35.67
CA LEU A 773 5.25 36.33 35.02
C LEU A 773 5.00 36.01 33.54
N ASP A 774 3.76 36.23 33.07
CA ASP A 774 3.38 36.30 31.66
C ASP A 774 3.25 37.78 31.25
N LEU A 775 4.19 38.23 30.41
CA LEU A 775 4.25 39.62 30.00
C LEU A 775 3.35 39.97 28.78
N LYS A 776 2.70 38.97 28.17
CA LYS A 776 1.97 39.17 26.89
C LYS A 776 0.90 40.25 26.96
N ALA A 777 0.13 40.34 28.03
CA ALA A 777 -0.90 41.34 28.22
C ALA A 777 -0.33 42.78 28.31
N HIS A 778 0.90 42.94 28.78
CA HIS A 778 1.58 44.21 29.00
C HIS A 778 2.43 44.66 27.81
N LEU A 779 2.78 43.74 26.91
CA LEU A 779 3.57 44.02 25.71
C LEU A 779 2.75 44.46 24.50
N ARG A 780 1.40 44.40 24.57
CA ARG A 780 0.49 44.75 23.47
C ARG A 780 0.91 44.12 22.15
N LEU A 781 1.10 42.79 22.15
CA LEU A 781 1.60 42.03 21.02
C LEU A 781 0.72 42.21 19.78
N ARG A 782 1.33 42.31 18.59
CA ARG A 782 0.67 42.49 17.30
C ARG A 782 -0.23 41.32 16.88
N ARG A 783 0.07 40.14 17.37
CA ARG A 783 -0.71 38.92 17.11
C ARG A 783 -1.08 38.22 18.42
N PRO A 784 -2.25 37.57 18.48
CA PRO A 784 -2.57 36.70 19.61
C PRO A 784 -1.52 35.58 19.73
N VAL A 785 -0.98 35.44 20.93
CA VAL A 785 0.00 34.35 21.21
C VAL A 785 -0.67 33.32 22.09
N ASP A 786 -0.55 32.07 21.71
CA ASP A 786 -1.07 30.95 22.46
C ASP A 786 -0.24 30.72 23.75
N ALA A 787 -0.93 30.71 24.91
CA ALA A 787 -0.32 30.43 26.20
C ALA A 787 0.33 29.01 26.24
N ALA A 788 -0.23 28.06 25.47
CA ALA A 788 0.32 26.71 25.36
C ALA A 788 1.71 26.67 24.65
N GLY A 789 2.10 27.77 23.97
CA GLY A 789 3.40 27.89 23.30
C GLY A 789 4.57 28.23 24.22
N TYR A 790 4.35 28.62 25.47
CA TYR A 790 5.44 28.87 26.39
C TYR A 790 6.24 27.63 26.71
N ARG A 791 7.55 27.73 26.65
CA ARG A 791 8.46 26.59 26.77
C ARG A 791 9.49 26.75 27.88
N GLN A 792 9.85 28.00 28.24
CA GLN A 792 10.98 28.29 29.12
C GLN A 792 10.68 29.46 30.03
N ILE A 793 11.36 29.51 31.17
CA ILE A 793 11.35 30.62 32.13
C ILE A 793 12.74 31.25 32.13
N VAL A 794 12.85 32.52 31.82
CA VAL A 794 14.08 33.32 32.05
C VAL A 794 14.05 33.84 33.48
N VAL A 795 14.99 33.42 34.29
CA VAL A 795 15.10 33.84 35.70
C VAL A 795 15.93 35.12 35.76
N VAL A 796 15.33 36.16 36.30
CA VAL A 796 15.87 37.53 36.31
C VAL A 796 16.03 38.02 37.73
N ARG A 797 17.10 38.75 38.01
CA ARG A 797 17.33 39.39 39.31
C ARG A 797 16.85 40.85 39.28
N GLY A 798 15.93 41.19 40.19
CA GLY A 798 15.47 42.55 40.42
C GLY A 798 16.36 43.28 41.45
N ARG A 799 16.15 44.62 41.67
CA ARG A 799 16.89 45.41 42.63
C ARG A 799 16.73 44.97 44.11
N GLY A 800 15.68 44.17 44.42
CA GLY A 800 15.38 43.68 45.77
C GLY A 800 16.06 42.41 46.17
N LYS A 801 17.01 41.83 45.44
CA LYS A 801 17.68 40.57 45.61
C LYS A 801 16.82 39.32 45.40
N GLU A 802 15.50 39.39 45.32
CA GLU A 802 14.62 38.23 45.04
C GLU A 802 14.46 38.03 43.52
N PRO A 803 14.77 36.84 42.99
CA PRO A 803 14.58 36.57 41.59
C PRO A 803 13.10 36.36 41.23
N PHE A 804 12.75 36.64 39.98
CA PHE A 804 11.48 36.31 39.37
C PHE A 804 11.65 35.66 37.99
N GLY A 805 10.66 34.94 37.53
CA GLY A 805 10.69 34.27 36.22
C GLY A 805 9.85 35.01 35.19
N ILE A 806 10.31 35.02 33.93
CA ILE A 806 9.56 35.51 32.79
C ILE A 806 9.29 34.35 31.85
N LEU A 807 8.04 34.11 31.52
CA LEU A 807 7.69 33.07 30.52
C LEU A 807 8.05 33.53 29.12
N VAL A 808 8.77 32.65 28.38
CA VAL A 808 9.19 32.92 27.03
C VAL A 808 8.91 31.72 26.13
N HIS A 809 8.71 31.97 24.83
CA HIS A 809 8.48 30.92 23.83
C HIS A 809 9.79 30.32 23.35
N ARG A 810 10.82 31.17 23.21
CA ARG A 810 12.09 30.79 22.61
C ARG A 810 13.22 31.65 23.14
N LEU A 811 14.38 31.07 23.36
CA LEU A 811 15.61 31.83 23.67
C LEU A 811 16.26 32.31 22.36
N GLY A 812 16.83 33.52 22.37
CA GLY A 812 17.61 34.08 21.29
C GLY A 812 19.12 33.92 21.52
N GLU A 813 19.94 34.61 20.73
CA GLU A 813 21.38 34.74 20.96
C GLU A 813 21.67 35.75 22.09
N ILE A 814 22.89 35.78 22.61
CA ILE A 814 23.37 36.80 23.55
C ILE A 814 24.39 37.66 22.83
N PRO A 815 23.94 38.64 22.02
CA PRO A 815 24.85 39.51 21.28
C PRO A 815 25.53 40.50 22.21
N GLU A 816 26.79 40.84 21.88
CA GLU A 816 27.50 41.96 22.41
C GLU A 816 27.22 43.19 21.53
N VAL A 817 26.50 44.17 22.05
CA VAL A 817 26.01 45.30 21.31
C VAL A 817 26.82 46.55 21.71
N ALA A 818 27.34 47.29 20.73
CA ALA A 818 28.05 48.55 20.99
C ALA A 818 27.08 49.55 21.64
N ASN A 819 27.51 50.22 22.71
CA ASN A 819 26.71 51.15 23.47
C ASN A 819 26.15 52.29 22.59
N SER A 820 26.83 52.66 21.53
CA SER A 820 26.36 53.63 20.53
C SER A 820 25.13 53.21 19.73
N ARG A 821 24.75 51.96 19.79
CA ARG A 821 23.56 51.40 19.12
C ARG A 821 22.34 51.20 20.05
N ILE A 822 22.57 51.41 21.33
CA ILE A 822 21.55 51.25 22.37
C ILE A 822 20.95 52.60 22.66
N ASP A 823 19.72 52.84 22.18
CA ASP A 823 19.02 54.12 22.40
C ASP A 823 18.01 53.97 23.53
N PRO A 824 17.94 54.95 24.44
CA PRO A 824 16.88 54.99 25.45
C PRO A 824 15.54 55.19 24.76
N VAL A 825 14.51 54.49 25.24
CA VAL A 825 13.11 54.69 24.80
C VAL A 825 12.73 56.12 25.16
N ASN A 826 12.48 56.99 24.15
CA ASN A 826 12.41 58.43 24.28
C ASN A 826 11.26 58.86 25.18
N LEU A 827 11.50 59.84 26.08
CA LEU A 827 10.59 60.33 27.12
C LEU A 827 9.22 60.82 26.62
N LEU A 828 9.09 61.15 25.31
CA LEU A 828 7.84 61.59 24.69
C LEU A 828 6.81 60.46 24.51
N TYR A 829 7.20 59.20 24.61
CA TYR A 829 6.33 58.01 24.54
C TYR A 829 6.30 57.24 25.88
N GLN A 830 6.81 57.80 26.96
CA GLN A 830 6.70 57.24 28.31
C GLN A 830 5.23 57.41 28.80
N SER A 831 4.39 56.47 28.38
CA SER A 831 3.33 56.11 29.32
C SER A 831 4.06 55.49 30.53
N GLU A 832 3.63 55.78 31.73
CA GLU A 832 4.09 55.06 32.96
C GLU A 832 3.96 53.55 32.85
N ALA A 833 3.50 53.07 31.70
CA ALA A 833 3.17 51.77 31.31
C ALA A 833 4.30 50.99 30.60
N ALA A 834 5.40 51.57 30.17
CA ALA A 834 6.38 50.91 29.35
C ALA A 834 7.36 50.07 30.20
N LEU A 835 7.42 48.72 29.94
CA LEU A 835 8.41 47.83 30.51
C LEU A 835 9.76 47.93 29.81
N ALA A 836 9.80 48.49 28.60
CA ALA A 836 11.02 48.73 27.81
C ALA A 836 11.87 49.87 28.34
N GLU A 837 13.16 49.70 28.37
CA GLU A 837 14.13 50.70 28.77
C GLU A 837 14.93 51.22 27.58
N HIS A 838 15.35 50.33 26.68
CA HIS A 838 16.15 50.64 25.51
C HIS A 838 15.67 49.94 24.28
N VAL A 839 16.09 50.43 23.12
CA VAL A 839 15.93 49.75 21.82
C VAL A 839 17.28 49.66 21.13
N VAL A 840 17.54 48.57 20.43
CA VAL A 840 18.77 48.39 19.67
C VAL A 840 18.47 48.66 18.19
N ARG A 841 19.27 49.54 17.59
CA ARG A 841 19.18 49.85 16.16
C ARG A 841 19.71 48.70 15.32
N PRO A 842 18.96 48.23 14.26
CA PRO A 842 19.43 47.22 13.32
C PRO A 842 20.64 47.71 12.52
N ASP A 843 21.48 46.81 12.04
CA ASP A 843 22.80 47.12 11.45
C ASP A 843 22.75 47.68 10.04
N THR A 844 21.74 47.49 9.27
CA THR A 844 21.45 48.11 7.94
C THR A 844 20.09 47.61 7.41
N ALA A 845 19.59 48.27 6.34
CA ALA A 845 18.27 48.07 5.74
C ALA A 845 17.96 46.67 5.19
N ASN A 846 18.84 45.66 5.42
CA ASN A 846 18.73 44.32 4.86
C ASN A 846 18.49 43.23 5.91
N ASP A 847 18.46 43.51 7.19
CA ASP A 847 18.06 42.57 8.22
C ASP A 847 16.55 42.59 8.36
N GLY A 848 15.86 41.62 7.73
CA GLY A 848 14.40 41.44 7.81
C GLY A 848 13.87 41.07 9.22
N HIS A 849 14.63 41.39 10.26
CA HIS A 849 14.35 41.14 11.66
C HIS A 849 13.90 42.43 12.35
N GLY A 850 12.88 42.33 13.20
CA GLY A 850 12.33 43.46 13.97
C GLY A 850 13.36 44.15 14.88
N ILE A 851 12.96 45.25 15.45
CA ILE A 851 13.75 45.99 16.42
C ILE A 851 13.85 45.19 17.72
N LEU A 852 15.09 45.02 18.27
CA LEU A 852 15.29 44.40 19.58
C LEU A 852 14.87 45.39 20.68
N ILE A 853 13.93 45.01 21.50
CA ILE A 853 13.44 45.80 22.65
C ILE A 853 14.11 45.26 23.93
N VAL A 854 14.78 46.14 24.65
CA VAL A 854 15.46 45.77 25.93
C VAL A 854 14.55 46.16 27.08
N LEU A 855 14.15 45.15 27.87
CA LEU A 855 13.27 45.31 29.03
C LEU A 855 14.10 45.63 30.29
N SER A 856 13.51 46.44 31.18
CA SER A 856 14.10 46.75 32.48
C SER A 856 13.52 45.88 33.61
N PRO A 857 14.34 45.05 34.29
CA PRO A 857 13.90 44.28 35.43
C PRO A 857 13.29 45.13 36.53
N GLU A 858 13.86 46.34 36.75
CA GLU A 858 13.36 47.24 37.76
C GLU A 858 11.95 47.77 37.45
N ARG A 859 11.70 48.10 36.17
CA ARG A 859 10.33 48.53 35.73
C ARG A 859 9.34 47.40 35.81
N ILE A 860 9.73 46.18 35.50
CA ILE A 860 8.91 44.98 35.65
C ILE A 860 8.49 44.79 37.11
N VAL A 861 9.45 44.81 38.03
CA VAL A 861 9.22 44.64 39.46
C VAL A 861 8.33 45.78 40.00
N ALA A 862 8.70 47.03 39.72
CA ALA A 862 7.95 48.18 40.22
C ALA A 862 6.50 48.19 39.78
N ARG A 863 6.22 47.71 38.56
CA ARG A 863 4.88 47.81 38.00
C ARG A 863 4.04 46.58 38.22
N LEU A 864 4.60 45.39 38.07
CA LEU A 864 3.83 44.14 38.15
C LEU A 864 3.88 43.49 39.56
N LEU A 865 4.91 43.80 40.31
CA LEU A 865 5.09 43.21 41.65
C LEU A 865 5.02 44.23 42.77
N GLY A 866 5.21 45.56 42.51
CA GLY A 866 5.27 46.62 43.48
C GLY A 866 3.98 47.41 43.77
N GLY A 867 2.92 47.22 43.01
CA GLY A 867 1.67 47.99 43.08
C GLY A 867 0.57 47.41 43.96
N SER A 868 0.75 46.28 44.60
CA SER A 868 -0.29 45.62 45.40
C SER A 868 0.19 45.27 46.80
N THR A 869 -0.38 45.98 47.77
CA THR A 869 -0.36 45.57 49.20
C THR A 869 -0.96 44.20 49.43
N ALA A 870 -1.67 43.64 48.42
CA ALA A 870 -2.23 42.30 48.42
C ALA A 870 -1.18 41.18 48.17
N LEU A 871 0.05 41.51 47.69
CA LEU A 871 1.11 40.53 47.48
C LEU A 871 2.01 40.32 48.72
N ALA A 872 1.91 41.21 49.74
CA ALA A 872 2.68 41.06 50.97
C ALA A 872 2.14 39.92 51.86
N GLU A 873 0.83 39.71 51.89
CA GLU A 873 0.23 38.59 52.62
C GLU A 873 0.44 37.20 52.00
N PRO A 874 0.28 36.98 50.67
CA PRO A 874 0.56 35.70 50.05
C PRO A 874 2.04 35.29 50.09
N ALA A 875 2.97 36.26 50.00
CA ALA A 875 4.41 35.99 50.08
C ALA A 875 4.82 35.58 51.52
N LEU A 876 4.15 36.08 52.53
CA LEU A 876 4.31 35.64 53.92
C LEU A 876 3.67 34.28 54.18
N ALA A 877 2.51 33.99 53.53
CA ALA A 877 1.85 32.68 53.57
C ALA A 877 2.67 31.61 52.84
N LEU A 878 3.32 31.91 51.71
CA LEU A 878 4.22 31.02 51.00
C LEU A 878 5.48 30.69 51.78
N ARG A 879 6.00 31.65 52.56
CA ARG A 879 7.13 31.40 53.50
C ARG A 879 6.69 30.47 54.63
N ALA A 880 5.45 30.53 55.08
CA ALA A 880 4.89 29.63 56.08
C ALA A 880 4.64 28.21 55.54
N LEU A 881 4.21 28.08 54.27
CA LEU A 881 4.02 26.80 53.62
C LEU A 881 5.35 26.08 53.28
N ALA A 882 6.41 26.84 52.94
CA ALA A 882 7.75 26.26 52.71
C ALA A 882 8.37 25.69 54.02
N GLY A 883 7.88 26.16 55.19
CA GLY A 883 8.28 25.56 56.50
C GLY A 883 7.55 24.30 56.88
N VAL A 884 6.43 23.99 56.24
CA VAL A 884 5.57 22.81 56.56
C VAL A 884 5.84 21.59 55.69
N VAL A 885 6.62 21.75 54.63
CA VAL A 885 6.99 20.60 53.72
C VAL A 885 8.32 19.96 54.13
N LEU A 886 8.96 20.41 55.20
CA LEU A 886 10.20 19.85 55.75
C LEU A 886 10.03 19.21 57.15
N GLU A 887 8.78 18.82 57.57
CA GLU A 887 8.53 17.85 58.64
C GLU A 887 7.93 16.54 58.12
#